data_9c968899c0c46c1985acf3391a706556
#
_entry.id   9c968899c0c46c1985acf3391a706556
#
_cell.length_a   1.000
_cell.length_b   1.000
_cell.length_c   1.000
_cell.angle_alpha   90.00
_cell.angle_beta   90.00
_cell.angle_gamma   90.00
#
_symmetry.space_group_name_H-M   'P 1'
#
loop_
_entity.id
_entity.type
_entity.pdbx_description
1 polymer ?
#
loop_
_entity_poly.entity_id
_entity_poly.type
_entity_poly.pdbx_seq_one_letter_code
_entity_poly.pdbx_strand_id
1 'polypeptide(L)'
;MNKKALLPLIGLFLLVTGIVLPGSVHAQISEGGTPTSFKYQNTLKSDLPTVQIPINFSVEDLKTVDRWQVSQGAPLKVGVLLPTDLTIDNAGSWNTLPDGKRVWRLQVQAKDAIALMLSFRDFYIPENGKLFIYSSDKTHLIGAFTHHTNPPTKEYATEFLAGDKIILEYEAGISENEHPRIAIDAVGYGYNHLHVSRTMADTGPGTSGSCMVNINCEEGEAWQTEKNGVCQMTLPIGNYIYICSGALVNNTAEDLKPYILSAFHCIDLDIPVTEKNLNKYTFYFHFEHTGCKKIAGIPLDGGSDGLLLLLNQTIPEHYNVYYNGWDRSNTAAQSGVGIHHPSGDYMKISTFNKVARTSTWYGIDNIKGAPNAHWNVVFEQTANGHAVTEGGSSGSPLFNQNKQIVGTLSGGSSSCEKPNGANTYGKLYYHWDQYPNKDNTSRMDIYLDPNHTGKTQLAGRYATAPKAMPTDLTSVYQNGEVLLKWKAPVSASEKPEQYNVYRNNILIGRTFSTSYIDKEPETGIQSYSVSASYTDNKESAVATTSIYVYELKIPTDVTTSTDGKNILVKWKEPIYQQMIYWGNGTAYLSLGFKQPFYFGQRWNKEDLKPLHGHLVESVSFIPTSGSSYTLNIIQGKRKYVQKLTNLPFDKLIEIPLKESFVIDASQELIIAFHAEAKLSTAYPAVMDEGPAVNGKGNLISFDGETWEYLYEPSENENENYDFNFFLAATVSSKTKDIPTIKTASNDTTLLSKSSAIPILTRISEVGSSLRSSQASAFPTITGYNIYRNGSKIGNVPNKFITQYIDKQAPTGSILYQVSTLYGKDESKKADADKEVNVGNEKIILSETTISPTVFTDQVELFGNEKVDLLEVITLDGKTVIRQKNPGKIVYTGSLSSGIYIFRIHTDGKAKTMKAQKIN
;
A
#
# COMPACT_ATOMS: atom_id res chain seq x y z
N MET A 1 -66.77 64.14 25.51
CA MET A 1 -66.11 64.68 24.33
C MET A 1 -64.60 64.82 24.59
N ASN A 2 -63.82 64.34 23.70
CA ASN A 2 -62.31 64.39 23.55
C ASN A 2 -61.44 63.55 24.41
N LYS A 3 -61.01 62.47 23.78
CA LYS A 3 -59.91 61.57 24.13
C LYS A 3 -58.57 62.31 24.04
N LYS A 4 -57.74 62.20 25.05
CA LYS A 4 -56.29 62.37 24.89
C LYS A 4 -55.58 61.04 25.21
N ALA A 5 -54.84 60.58 24.24
CA ALA A 5 -54.07 59.34 24.34
C ALA A 5 -52.83 59.54 25.23
N LEU A 6 -52.62 58.65 26.17
CA LEU A 6 -51.40 58.50 26.92
C LEU A 6 -50.59 57.39 26.23
N LEU A 7 -49.41 57.67 25.74
CA LEU A 7 -48.40 56.68 25.36
C LEU A 7 -47.71 56.17 26.62
N PRO A 8 -47.54 54.86 26.81
CA PRO A 8 -46.59 54.33 27.78
C PRO A 8 -45.26 54.16 27.12
N LEU A 9 -44.17 54.69 27.71
CA LEU A 9 -42.80 54.32 27.47
C LEU A 9 -42.63 52.84 27.84
N ILE A 10 -42.43 51.98 26.86
CA ILE A 10 -41.93 50.62 27.06
C ILE A 10 -40.42 50.69 27.02
N GLY A 11 -39.80 50.58 28.21
CA GLY A 11 -38.37 50.34 28.34
C GLY A 11 -37.98 49.00 27.71
N LEU A 12 -37.16 49.05 26.68
CA LEU A 12 -36.59 47.87 26.02
C LEU A 12 -35.54 47.24 26.96
N PHE A 13 -35.95 46.25 27.77
CA PHE A 13 -34.98 45.39 28.46
C PHE A 13 -34.50 44.38 27.42
N LEU A 14 -33.29 44.65 26.84
CA LEU A 14 -32.53 43.67 26.08
C LEU A 14 -32.09 42.54 27.04
N LEU A 15 -32.89 41.48 27.12
CA LEU A 15 -32.47 40.20 27.64
C LEU A 15 -31.50 39.64 26.61
N VAL A 16 -30.21 39.81 26.83
CA VAL A 16 -29.14 39.03 26.13
C VAL A 16 -29.25 37.63 26.70
N THR A 17 -30.14 36.82 26.16
CA THR A 17 -30.02 35.37 26.25
C THR A 17 -28.82 35.01 25.39
N GLY A 18 -27.67 34.82 26.02
CA GLY A 18 -26.56 34.17 25.41
C GLY A 18 -27.03 32.77 24.96
N ILE A 19 -27.36 32.65 23.68
CA ILE A 19 -27.38 31.36 23.02
C ILE A 19 -25.95 30.85 23.08
N VAL A 20 -25.64 30.08 24.13
CA VAL A 20 -24.52 29.17 24.09
C VAL A 20 -24.91 28.16 23.03
N LEU A 21 -24.53 28.41 21.80
CA LEU A 21 -24.46 27.39 20.79
C LEU A 21 -23.55 26.30 21.40
N PRO A 22 -24.02 25.07 21.55
CA PRO A 22 -23.10 24.01 21.89
C PRO A 22 -22.05 24.01 20.81
N GLY A 23 -20.84 24.47 21.14
CA GLY A 23 -19.69 24.29 20.28
C GLY A 23 -19.65 22.82 19.94
N SER A 24 -19.81 22.48 18.69
CA SER A 24 -19.58 21.14 18.18
C SER A 24 -18.15 20.77 18.54
N VAL A 25 -18.01 19.99 19.62
CA VAL A 25 -16.72 19.41 20.00
C VAL A 25 -16.43 18.34 18.97
N HIS A 26 -15.71 18.71 17.94
CA HIS A 26 -15.24 17.77 16.94
C HIS A 26 -14.07 16.99 17.55
N ALA A 27 -14.34 15.78 18.02
CA ALA A 27 -13.31 14.80 18.32
C ALA A 27 -12.68 14.37 16.99
N GLN A 28 -11.88 15.22 16.38
CA GLN A 28 -11.20 14.93 15.16
C GLN A 28 -9.72 14.81 15.41
N ILE A 29 -9.16 13.74 14.86
CA ILE A 29 -7.78 13.41 15.03
C ILE A 29 -6.94 14.09 13.99
N SER A 30 -7.48 14.18 12.79
CA SER A 30 -6.82 14.69 11.60
C SER A 30 -7.84 15.44 10.74
N GLU A 31 -7.56 16.69 10.45
CA GLU A 31 -8.41 17.51 9.56
C GLU A 31 -7.98 17.38 8.10
N GLY A 32 -6.98 16.52 7.82
CA GLY A 32 -6.43 16.34 6.48
C GLY A 32 -5.68 17.58 5.95
N GLY A 33 -5.43 17.62 4.67
CA GLY A 33 -4.69 18.69 4.01
C GLY A 33 -3.30 18.24 3.58
N THR A 34 -2.54 19.16 2.99
CA THR A 34 -1.19 18.90 2.46
C THR A 34 -0.18 19.79 3.17
N PRO A 35 0.92 19.21 3.71
CA PRO A 35 2.00 19.99 4.31
C PRO A 35 2.54 21.04 3.35
N THR A 36 2.80 22.23 3.87
CA THR A 36 3.30 23.36 3.06
C THR A 36 4.63 23.04 2.39
N SER A 37 5.49 22.24 3.02
CA SER A 37 6.78 21.80 2.43
C SER A 37 6.61 21.01 1.12
N PHE A 38 5.48 20.38 0.89
CA PHE A 38 5.24 19.65 -0.36
C PHE A 38 5.10 20.60 -1.57
N LYS A 39 4.64 21.83 -1.33
CA LYS A 39 4.50 22.87 -2.37
C LYS A 39 5.81 23.63 -2.61
N TYR A 40 6.64 23.80 -1.56
CA TYR A 40 7.85 24.62 -1.59
C TYR A 40 9.15 23.80 -1.55
N GLN A 41 9.21 22.66 -2.22
CA GLN A 41 10.36 21.75 -2.21
C GLN A 41 11.70 22.41 -2.57
N ASN A 42 11.71 23.40 -3.45
CA ASN A 42 12.91 24.13 -3.87
C ASN A 42 13.37 25.23 -2.91
N THR A 43 12.48 25.74 -2.07
CA THR A 43 12.75 26.84 -1.13
C THR A 43 13.22 26.32 0.23
N LEU A 44 12.79 25.14 0.61
CA LEU A 44 13.08 24.50 1.89
C LEU A 44 14.25 23.48 1.80
N LYS A 45 15.20 23.73 0.90
CA LYS A 45 16.36 22.85 0.62
C LYS A 45 17.45 22.82 1.70
N SER A 46 17.35 23.60 2.75
CA SER A 46 18.33 23.52 3.84
C SER A 46 18.16 22.20 4.60
N ASP A 47 19.25 21.69 5.12
CA ASP A 47 19.37 20.48 5.89
C ASP A 47 18.22 20.33 6.89
N LEU A 48 17.37 19.31 6.69
CA LEU A 48 16.31 18.98 7.62
C LEU A 48 16.97 18.40 8.88
N PRO A 49 16.87 19.07 10.05
CA PRO A 49 17.45 18.55 11.28
C PRO A 49 16.95 17.14 11.57
N THR A 50 17.88 16.19 11.72
CA THR A 50 17.58 14.79 11.96
C THR A 50 18.09 14.37 13.31
N VAL A 51 17.21 13.84 14.14
CA VAL A 51 17.57 13.23 15.42
C VAL A 51 17.56 11.70 15.25
N GLN A 52 18.71 11.09 15.54
CA GLN A 52 18.88 9.64 15.57
C GLN A 52 18.49 9.11 16.95
N ILE A 53 17.54 8.19 17.01
CA ILE A 53 17.17 7.51 18.25
C ILE A 53 18.04 6.26 18.38
N PRO A 54 18.83 6.12 19.46
CA PRO A 54 19.73 4.99 19.63
C PRO A 54 18.95 3.69 19.89
N ILE A 55 19.38 2.60 19.24
CA ILE A 55 18.82 1.26 19.39
C ILE A 55 19.84 0.43 20.20
N ASN A 56 19.42 -0.10 21.34
CA ASN A 56 20.29 -0.83 22.28
C ASN A 56 19.81 -2.28 22.49
N PHE A 57 19.11 -2.87 21.52
CA PHE A 57 18.59 -4.23 21.57
C PHE A 57 18.68 -4.92 20.19
N SER A 58 18.61 -6.24 20.21
CA SER A 58 18.46 -7.06 19.02
C SER A 58 16.97 -7.29 18.76
N VAL A 59 16.48 -6.95 17.57
CA VAL A 59 15.10 -7.19 17.15
C VAL A 59 14.80 -8.70 17.12
N GLU A 60 15.77 -9.50 16.71
CA GLU A 60 15.59 -10.95 16.64
C GLU A 60 15.44 -11.61 18.01
N ASP A 61 16.21 -11.13 19.01
CA ASP A 61 16.06 -11.61 20.39
C ASP A 61 14.66 -11.25 20.93
N LEU A 62 14.16 -10.03 20.63
CA LEU A 62 12.81 -9.63 21.00
C LEU A 62 11.75 -10.52 20.34
N LYS A 63 11.82 -10.74 19.02
CA LYS A 63 10.88 -11.61 18.28
C LYS A 63 10.87 -13.04 18.85
N THR A 64 12.02 -13.54 19.28
CA THR A 64 12.11 -14.89 19.88
C THR A 64 11.40 -14.95 21.23
N VAL A 65 11.60 -13.95 22.08
CA VAL A 65 10.90 -13.84 23.35
C VAL A 65 9.40 -13.65 23.16
N ASP A 66 9.01 -12.80 22.19
CA ASP A 66 7.61 -12.49 21.92
C ASP A 66 6.85 -13.74 21.43
N ARG A 67 7.43 -14.51 20.52
CA ARG A 67 6.81 -15.79 20.07
C ARG A 67 6.56 -16.74 21.24
N TRP A 68 7.52 -16.86 22.14
CA TRP A 68 7.33 -17.67 23.35
C TRP A 68 6.21 -17.09 24.23
N GLN A 69 6.19 -15.79 24.49
CA GLN A 69 5.17 -15.13 25.31
C GLN A 69 3.77 -15.27 24.72
N VAL A 70 3.61 -15.09 23.39
CA VAL A 70 2.34 -15.27 22.69
C VAL A 70 1.89 -16.75 22.78
N SER A 71 2.80 -17.72 22.63
CA SER A 71 2.46 -19.14 22.80
C SER A 71 1.99 -19.47 24.22
N GLN A 72 2.35 -18.63 25.18
CA GLN A 72 1.84 -18.69 26.56
C GLN A 72 0.56 -17.85 26.77
N GLY A 73 -0.02 -17.18 25.71
CA GLY A 73 -1.24 -16.39 25.69
C GLY A 73 -1.06 -14.92 26.10
N ALA A 74 0.18 -14.43 26.19
CA ALA A 74 0.42 -13.01 26.39
C ALA A 74 -0.11 -12.19 25.17
N PRO A 75 -0.51 -10.91 25.36
CA PRO A 75 -0.91 -10.05 24.26
C PRO A 75 0.23 -9.89 23.25
N LEU A 76 -0.14 -9.68 21.99
CA LEU A 76 0.81 -9.50 20.89
C LEU A 76 1.63 -8.22 21.09
N LYS A 77 2.94 -8.37 21.28
CA LYS A 77 3.89 -7.28 21.35
C LYS A 77 4.38 -6.92 19.93
N VAL A 78 4.32 -5.64 19.58
CA VAL A 78 4.64 -5.16 18.22
C VAL A 78 5.72 -4.10 18.19
N GLY A 79 6.07 -3.50 19.33
CA GLY A 79 7.04 -2.42 19.38
C GLY A 79 7.66 -2.19 20.76
N VAL A 80 8.72 -1.39 20.77
CA VAL A 80 9.43 -0.88 21.96
C VAL A 80 9.28 0.63 22.01
N LEU A 81 9.04 1.17 23.20
CA LEU A 81 9.11 2.62 23.46
C LEU A 81 10.55 3.01 23.77
N LEU A 82 11.15 3.83 22.95
CA LEU A 82 12.48 4.40 23.10
C LEU A 82 12.37 5.78 23.77
N PRO A 83 12.77 5.94 25.04
CA PRO A 83 12.69 7.22 25.73
C PRO A 83 13.50 8.30 25.04
N THR A 84 12.94 9.51 24.94
CA THR A 84 13.60 10.69 24.37
C THR A 84 13.09 11.96 25.05
N ASP A 85 13.72 13.08 24.77
CA ASP A 85 13.28 14.40 25.22
C ASP A 85 13.41 15.41 24.07
N LEU A 86 12.47 15.36 23.11
CA LEU A 86 12.45 16.23 21.95
C LEU A 86 11.28 17.21 22.07
N THR A 87 11.58 18.48 21.94
CA THR A 87 10.58 19.56 21.98
C THR A 87 10.73 20.46 20.76
N ILE A 88 9.70 21.24 20.47
CA ILE A 88 9.74 22.28 19.43
C ILE A 88 10.83 23.33 19.72
N ASP A 89 11.29 23.43 20.97
CA ASP A 89 12.30 24.41 21.40
C ASP A 89 13.72 23.87 21.38
N ASN A 90 13.92 22.55 21.58
CA ASN A 90 15.27 21.95 21.67
C ASN A 90 15.68 21.15 20.43
N ALA A 91 14.76 20.90 19.50
CA ALA A 91 15.01 20.11 18.28
C ALA A 91 14.33 20.72 17.07
N GLY A 92 14.78 20.31 15.87
CA GLY A 92 14.22 20.83 14.62
C GLY A 92 14.69 22.23 14.25
N SER A 93 14.07 22.79 13.23
CA SER A 93 14.39 24.14 12.76
C SER A 93 13.17 24.88 12.23
N TRP A 94 13.15 26.20 12.47
CA TRP A 94 12.14 27.10 11.95
C TRP A 94 12.59 27.72 10.61
N ASN A 95 11.68 27.78 9.65
CA ASN A 95 11.88 28.45 8.39
C ASN A 95 10.72 29.44 8.15
N THR A 96 11.02 30.59 7.56
CA THR A 96 10.01 31.53 7.10
C THR A 96 9.87 31.41 5.57
N LEU A 97 8.67 31.18 5.11
CA LEU A 97 8.35 31.04 3.69
C LEU A 97 8.21 32.38 3.00
N PRO A 98 8.25 32.44 1.64
CA PRO A 98 8.09 33.68 0.90
C PRO A 98 6.77 34.42 1.15
N ASP A 99 5.71 33.70 1.56
CA ASP A 99 4.41 34.26 1.95
C ASP A 99 4.35 34.72 3.40
N GLY A 100 5.47 34.66 4.15
CA GLY A 100 5.57 35.09 5.54
C GLY A 100 5.16 34.02 6.57
N LYS A 101 4.67 32.88 6.16
CA LYS A 101 4.35 31.76 7.07
C LYS A 101 5.61 31.19 7.70
N ARG A 102 5.51 30.80 8.96
CA ARG A 102 6.57 30.13 9.69
C ARG A 102 6.27 28.63 9.75
N VAL A 103 7.27 27.82 9.42
CA VAL A 103 7.19 26.35 9.44
C VAL A 103 8.36 25.81 10.24
N TRP A 104 8.06 24.99 11.26
CA TRP A 104 9.06 24.23 12.00
C TRP A 104 9.08 22.77 11.49
N ARG A 105 10.29 22.23 11.33
CA ARG A 105 10.44 20.84 10.88
C ARG A 105 11.50 20.09 11.66
N LEU A 106 11.21 18.82 11.94
CA LEU A 106 12.11 17.88 12.59
C LEU A 106 11.98 16.52 11.92
N GLN A 107 13.09 15.88 11.57
CA GLN A 107 13.12 14.47 11.20
C GLN A 107 13.57 13.64 12.38
N VAL A 108 12.83 12.56 12.67
CA VAL A 108 13.17 11.55 13.68
C VAL A 108 13.47 10.26 12.94
N GLN A 109 14.60 9.64 13.26
CA GLN A 109 15.00 8.36 12.69
C GLN A 109 15.33 7.37 13.79
N ALA A 110 14.76 6.14 13.70
CA ALA A 110 15.20 4.98 14.48
C ALA A 110 15.48 3.86 13.47
N LYS A 111 16.77 3.60 13.27
CA LYS A 111 17.26 2.74 12.20
C LYS A 111 16.59 1.35 12.19
N ASP A 112 16.24 0.84 11.01
CA ASP A 112 15.67 -0.48 10.78
C ASP A 112 14.27 -0.72 11.40
N ALA A 113 13.57 0.32 11.88
CA ALA A 113 12.18 0.20 12.29
C ALA A 113 11.25 -0.06 11.09
N ILE A 114 10.27 -0.95 11.23
CA ILE A 114 9.21 -1.16 10.24
C ILE A 114 8.29 0.06 10.18
N ALA A 115 8.02 0.64 11.37
CA ALA A 115 7.20 1.82 11.53
C ALA A 115 7.57 2.58 12.80
N LEU A 116 7.27 3.87 12.84
CA LEU A 116 7.50 4.72 14.01
C LEU A 116 6.19 5.33 14.52
N MET A 117 6.09 5.42 15.83
CA MET A 117 5.00 6.07 16.56
C MET A 117 5.61 7.15 17.46
N LEU A 118 4.91 8.25 17.70
CA LEU A 118 5.34 9.29 18.64
C LEU A 118 4.46 9.29 19.88
N SER A 119 5.09 9.34 21.03
CA SER A 119 4.48 9.55 22.34
C SER A 119 4.80 10.95 22.82
N PHE A 120 3.79 11.71 23.22
CA PHE A 120 3.92 13.08 23.69
C PHE A 120 3.52 13.17 25.17
N ARG A 121 4.35 13.87 25.97
CA ARG A 121 4.03 14.24 27.36
C ARG A 121 3.31 15.59 27.47
N ASP A 122 3.44 16.47 26.48
CA ASP A 122 2.73 17.74 26.38
C ASP A 122 2.46 18.05 24.90
N PHE A 123 1.18 17.96 24.52
CA PHE A 123 0.70 18.17 23.18
C PHE A 123 -0.35 19.28 23.15
N TYR A 124 -0.02 20.39 22.51
CA TYR A 124 -0.92 21.52 22.34
C TYR A 124 -0.63 22.25 21.04
N ILE A 125 -1.65 22.34 20.21
CA ILE A 125 -1.64 23.08 18.94
C ILE A 125 -2.50 24.34 19.15
N PRO A 126 -1.96 25.56 18.96
CA PRO A 126 -2.71 26.81 19.04
C PRO A 126 -3.81 26.90 17.96
N GLU A 127 -4.76 27.82 18.15
CA GLU A 127 -5.76 28.16 17.13
C GLU A 127 -5.04 28.60 15.83
N ASN A 128 -5.48 28.06 14.70
CA ASN A 128 -4.90 28.23 13.36
C ASN A 128 -3.50 27.60 13.13
N GLY A 129 -2.89 26.98 14.13
CA GLY A 129 -1.71 26.15 13.97
C GLY A 129 -2.09 24.77 13.37
N LYS A 130 -1.14 24.15 12.64
CA LYS A 130 -1.31 22.81 12.06
C LYS A 130 -0.05 21.99 12.23
N LEU A 131 -0.19 20.78 12.73
CA LEU A 131 0.91 19.81 12.77
C LEU A 131 0.61 18.67 11.81
N PHE A 132 1.54 18.39 10.93
CA PHE A 132 1.58 17.20 10.07
C PHE A 132 2.72 16.29 10.50
N ILE A 133 2.52 14.98 10.36
CA ILE A 133 3.56 13.98 10.58
C ILE A 133 3.49 13.02 9.39
N TYR A 134 4.63 12.77 8.74
CA TYR A 134 4.66 11.95 7.54
C TYR A 134 5.96 11.17 7.39
N SER A 135 5.89 10.05 6.66
CA SER A 135 7.04 9.24 6.30
C SER A 135 8.01 10.01 5.38
N SER A 136 9.30 9.69 5.44
CA SER A 136 10.31 10.41 4.64
C SER A 136 10.09 10.28 3.13
N ASP A 137 9.45 9.20 2.68
CA ASP A 137 9.04 8.96 1.30
C ASP A 137 7.69 9.63 0.94
N LYS A 138 7.05 10.31 1.91
CA LYS A 138 5.76 11.01 1.79
C LYS A 138 4.58 10.12 1.41
N THR A 139 4.70 8.81 1.54
CA THR A 139 3.64 7.85 1.21
C THR A 139 2.63 7.66 2.33
N HIS A 140 3.00 8.00 3.57
CA HIS A 140 2.14 7.93 4.75
C HIS A 140 2.14 9.29 5.46
N LEU A 141 0.98 9.94 5.52
CA LEU A 141 0.76 11.26 6.12
C LEU A 141 -0.40 11.20 7.12
N ILE A 142 -0.19 11.73 8.32
CA ILE A 142 -1.23 11.97 9.32
C ILE A 142 -1.25 13.44 9.73
N GLY A 143 -2.43 13.92 10.11
CA GLY A 143 -2.67 15.35 10.37
C GLY A 143 -3.52 15.95 9.22
N ALA A 144 -3.78 17.26 9.12
CA ALA A 144 -3.37 18.23 10.14
C ALA A 144 -3.97 17.95 11.51
N PHE A 145 -3.12 17.91 12.53
CA PHE A 145 -3.55 18.05 13.91
C PHE A 145 -3.71 19.54 14.22
N THR A 146 -4.82 19.93 14.82
CA THR A 146 -5.16 21.35 15.09
C THR A 146 -5.53 21.51 16.58
N HIS A 147 -5.99 22.71 16.97
CA HIS A 147 -6.47 22.95 18.33
C HIS A 147 -7.64 22.02 18.74
N HIS A 148 -8.40 21.50 17.77
CA HIS A 148 -9.45 20.50 17.99
C HIS A 148 -8.90 19.12 18.41
N THR A 149 -7.63 18.86 18.11
CA THR A 149 -6.95 17.61 18.48
C THR A 149 -6.43 17.64 19.92
N ASN A 150 -6.30 18.81 20.53
CA ASN A 150 -5.67 18.96 21.85
C ASN A 150 -6.37 18.09 22.91
N PRO A 151 -5.67 17.10 23.49
CA PRO A 151 -6.25 16.26 24.54
C PRO A 151 -6.33 17.02 25.87
N PRO A 152 -7.41 16.83 26.68
CA PRO A 152 -7.52 17.46 28.00
C PRO A 152 -6.35 17.12 28.93
N THR A 153 -5.80 15.94 28.80
CA THR A 153 -4.67 15.42 29.60
C THR A 153 -3.31 15.93 29.13
N LYS A 154 -3.23 16.60 27.96
CA LYS A 154 -2.01 17.02 27.26
C LYS A 154 -1.14 15.86 26.75
N GLU A 155 -1.41 14.64 27.18
CA GLU A 155 -0.69 13.45 26.73
C GLU A 155 -1.29 12.92 25.45
N TYR A 156 -0.44 12.55 24.51
CA TYR A 156 -0.85 12.11 23.19
C TYR A 156 0.07 11.01 22.64
N ALA A 157 -0.45 10.09 21.83
CA ALA A 157 0.36 9.22 21.00
C ALA A 157 -0.21 9.19 19.57
N THR A 158 0.64 9.09 18.57
CA THR A 158 0.20 8.91 17.17
C THR A 158 -0.13 7.44 16.89
N GLU A 159 -0.66 7.19 15.72
CA GLU A 159 -0.59 5.88 15.10
C GLU A 159 0.85 5.59 14.63
N PHE A 160 1.11 4.34 14.21
CA PHE A 160 2.35 3.98 13.56
C PHE A 160 2.39 4.52 12.13
N LEU A 161 3.49 5.16 11.76
CA LEU A 161 3.80 5.57 10.39
C LEU A 161 4.87 4.67 9.81
N ALA A 162 4.69 4.21 8.58
CA ALA A 162 5.59 3.28 7.91
C ALA A 162 7.01 3.83 7.74
N GLY A 163 8.01 2.97 7.97
CA GLY A 163 9.42 3.24 7.77
C GLY A 163 10.18 3.65 9.03
N ASP A 164 11.49 3.78 8.88
CA ASP A 164 12.43 4.10 9.95
C ASP A 164 12.68 5.60 10.13
N LYS A 165 12.01 6.44 9.34
CA LYS A 165 12.14 7.91 9.31
C LYS A 165 10.79 8.57 9.17
N ILE A 166 10.49 9.50 10.08
CA ILE A 166 9.29 10.34 10.03
C ILE A 166 9.68 11.80 10.17
N ILE A 167 8.88 12.67 9.56
CA ILE A 167 9.06 14.12 9.59
C ILE A 167 7.85 14.74 10.26
N LEU A 168 8.12 15.59 11.25
CA LEU A 168 7.14 16.47 11.85
C LEU A 168 7.24 17.83 11.14
N GLU A 169 6.11 18.40 10.77
CA GLU A 169 6.01 19.72 10.18
C GLU A 169 4.89 20.51 10.87
N TYR A 170 5.28 21.53 11.64
CA TYR A 170 4.34 22.43 12.27
C TYR A 170 4.27 23.75 11.50
N GLU A 171 3.06 24.12 11.08
CA GLU A 171 2.74 25.37 10.41
C GLU A 171 2.12 26.35 11.41
N ALA A 172 2.81 27.44 11.69
CA ALA A 172 2.30 28.47 12.59
C ALA A 172 1.18 29.28 11.96
N GLY A 173 0.15 29.59 12.72
CA GLY A 173 -0.91 30.53 12.32
C GLY A 173 -0.38 31.96 12.12
N ILE A 174 -1.03 32.72 11.22
CA ILE A 174 -0.60 34.09 10.90
C ILE A 174 -0.68 35.04 12.11
N SER A 175 -1.58 34.76 13.05
CA SER A 175 -1.80 35.54 14.28
C SER A 175 -1.70 34.68 15.52
N GLU A 176 -0.66 33.85 15.58
CA GLU A 176 -0.48 32.92 16.70
C GLU A 176 -0.04 33.67 17.96
N ASN A 177 -0.96 33.76 18.93
CA ASN A 177 -0.72 34.45 20.20
C ASN A 177 -0.21 33.50 21.31
N GLU A 178 -0.26 32.20 21.07
CA GLU A 178 0.14 31.16 22.01
C GLU A 178 1.25 30.31 21.40
N HIS A 179 2.18 29.86 22.26
CA HIS A 179 3.26 28.98 21.82
C HIS A 179 2.80 27.54 21.73
N PRO A 180 3.05 26.80 20.60
CA PRO A 180 2.74 25.38 20.49
C PRO A 180 3.58 24.57 21.48
N ARG A 181 2.98 23.54 22.07
CA ARG A 181 3.70 22.59 22.92
C ARG A 181 3.71 21.23 22.23
N ILE A 182 4.87 20.89 21.70
CA ILE A 182 5.14 19.61 21.04
C ILE A 182 6.34 19.01 21.79
N ALA A 183 6.05 18.19 22.79
CA ALA A 183 7.06 17.57 23.64
C ALA A 183 6.93 16.03 23.58
N ILE A 184 7.87 15.39 22.87
CA ILE A 184 7.93 13.95 22.66
C ILE A 184 8.72 13.33 23.80
N ASP A 185 8.14 12.37 24.53
CA ASP A 185 8.77 11.64 25.61
C ASP A 185 9.28 10.25 25.23
N ALA A 186 8.75 9.68 24.12
CA ALA A 186 9.26 8.43 23.57
C ALA A 186 8.94 8.30 22.08
N VAL A 187 9.78 7.53 21.39
CA VAL A 187 9.54 7.09 20.01
C VAL A 187 9.22 5.59 20.07
N GLY A 188 8.06 5.21 19.55
CA GLY A 188 7.68 3.81 19.39
C GLY A 188 8.40 3.22 18.19
N TYR A 189 9.23 2.22 18.42
CA TYR A 189 9.96 1.44 17.43
C TYR A 189 9.16 0.17 17.12
N GLY A 190 8.48 0.14 15.99
CA GLY A 190 7.74 -1.02 15.52
C GLY A 190 8.66 -2.00 14.81
N TYR A 191 8.62 -3.26 15.21
CA TYR A 191 9.52 -4.30 14.70
C TYR A 191 8.82 -5.62 14.33
N ASN A 192 7.55 -5.79 14.69
CA ASN A 192 6.85 -7.06 14.57
C ASN A 192 5.37 -6.86 14.22
N HIS A 193 4.81 -7.70 13.33
CA HIS A 193 3.37 -7.79 13.02
C HIS A 193 2.64 -6.44 12.88
N LEU A 194 3.28 -5.44 12.27
CA LEU A 194 2.66 -4.16 12.00
C LEU A 194 2.26 -4.08 10.54
N HIS A 195 0.96 -4.18 10.27
CA HIS A 195 0.42 -3.79 8.98
C HIS A 195 0.23 -2.27 8.98
N VAL A 196 1.21 -1.55 8.44
CA VAL A 196 1.13 -0.10 8.28
C VAL A 196 0.72 0.15 6.84
N SER A 197 -0.57 0.37 6.63
CA SER A 197 -1.10 0.67 5.29
C SER A 197 -0.48 1.97 4.77
N ARG A 198 0.24 1.87 3.67
CA ARG A 198 0.78 3.04 2.95
C ARG A 198 -0.24 3.64 2.00
N THR A 199 -1.18 2.82 1.53
CA THR A 199 -2.31 3.23 0.68
C THR A 199 -3.45 2.21 0.82
N MET A 200 -4.69 2.62 0.58
CA MET A 200 -5.88 1.75 0.53
C MET A 200 -5.80 0.63 -0.53
N ALA A 201 -4.80 0.65 -1.38
CA ALA A 201 -4.58 -0.31 -2.44
C ALA A 201 -3.49 -1.34 -2.09
N ASP A 202 -3.08 -1.43 -0.82
CA ASP A 202 -2.18 -2.49 -0.38
C ASP A 202 -2.98 -3.80 -0.34
N THR A 203 -2.97 -4.51 -1.47
CA THR A 203 -3.63 -5.81 -1.66
C THR A 203 -2.72 -6.97 -1.30
N GLY A 204 -1.57 -6.69 -0.65
CA GLY A 204 -0.65 -7.70 -0.15
C GLY A 204 -1.30 -8.61 0.89
N PRO A 205 -0.79 -9.84 1.08
CA PRO A 205 -1.20 -10.67 2.21
C PRO A 205 -0.91 -9.90 3.50
N GLY A 206 -1.89 -9.90 4.43
CA GLY A 206 -1.74 -9.27 5.74
C GLY A 206 -0.73 -10.03 6.61
N THR A 207 -0.58 -9.57 7.85
CA THR A 207 0.31 -10.19 8.85
C THR A 207 -0.27 -11.45 9.49
N SER A 208 -1.54 -11.74 9.28
CA SER A 208 -2.23 -12.94 9.80
C SER A 208 -2.02 -14.17 8.92
N GLY A 209 -2.21 -15.37 9.50
CA GLY A 209 -2.07 -16.64 8.79
C GLY A 209 -3.00 -16.76 7.57
N SER A 210 -2.57 -17.55 6.60
CA SER A 210 -3.25 -17.71 5.30
C SER A 210 -4.64 -18.35 5.38
N CYS A 211 -5.00 -18.94 6.51
CA CYS A 211 -6.33 -19.53 6.74
C CYS A 211 -7.40 -18.50 7.12
N MET A 212 -6.99 -17.25 7.41
CA MET A 212 -7.88 -16.20 7.90
C MET A 212 -8.81 -15.67 6.81
N VAL A 213 -10.10 -15.55 7.14
CA VAL A 213 -11.14 -15.05 6.24
C VAL A 213 -11.31 -13.56 6.43
N ASN A 214 -11.20 -12.78 5.36
CA ASN A 214 -11.41 -11.33 5.41
C ASN A 214 -12.88 -11.01 5.70
N ILE A 215 -13.13 -9.97 6.49
CA ILE A 215 -14.50 -9.51 6.82
C ILE A 215 -15.34 -9.10 5.60
N ASN A 216 -14.70 -8.82 4.47
CA ASN A 216 -15.36 -8.46 3.21
C ASN A 216 -15.60 -9.67 2.27
N CYS A 217 -15.30 -10.91 2.72
CA CYS A 217 -15.70 -12.13 2.05
C CYS A 217 -17.20 -12.45 2.29
N GLU A 218 -17.71 -13.47 1.61
CA GLU A 218 -19.12 -13.90 1.71
C GLU A 218 -19.58 -14.12 3.18
N GLU A 219 -18.69 -14.65 4.02
CA GLU A 219 -18.92 -14.89 5.44
C GLU A 219 -19.25 -13.60 6.21
N GLY A 220 -18.70 -12.49 5.78
CA GLY A 220 -18.87 -11.17 6.40
C GLY A 220 -20.06 -10.36 5.86
N GLU A 221 -20.70 -10.78 4.75
CA GLU A 221 -21.80 -9.99 4.14
C GLU A 221 -22.92 -9.67 5.11
N ALA A 222 -23.34 -10.63 5.93
CA ALA A 222 -24.38 -10.44 6.94
C ALA A 222 -23.94 -9.60 8.15
N TRP A 223 -22.65 -9.30 8.31
CA TRP A 223 -22.03 -8.68 9.50
C TRP A 223 -21.50 -7.27 9.26
N GLN A 224 -21.85 -6.65 8.15
CA GLN A 224 -21.36 -5.33 7.76
C GLN A 224 -21.78 -4.20 8.70
N THR A 225 -22.82 -4.39 9.50
CA THR A 225 -23.25 -3.45 10.55
C THR A 225 -22.40 -3.61 11.81
N GLU A 226 -22.30 -4.83 12.32
CA GLU A 226 -21.65 -5.16 13.60
C GLU A 226 -20.14 -4.91 13.54
N LYS A 227 -19.49 -5.16 12.40
CA LYS A 227 -18.05 -4.87 12.20
C LYS A 227 -17.69 -3.41 12.44
N ASN A 228 -18.62 -2.47 12.17
CA ASN A 228 -18.37 -1.04 12.35
C ASN A 228 -18.19 -0.62 13.81
N GLY A 229 -18.46 -1.49 14.74
CA GLY A 229 -18.18 -1.29 16.16
C GLY A 229 -16.97 -2.08 16.65
N VAL A 230 -16.31 -2.90 15.82
CA VAL A 230 -15.09 -3.61 16.21
C VAL A 230 -13.86 -2.76 15.91
N CYS A 231 -12.88 -2.77 16.79
CA CYS A 231 -11.66 -1.98 16.66
C CYS A 231 -10.41 -2.79 17.00
N GLN A 232 -9.30 -2.42 16.36
CA GLN A 232 -7.96 -2.78 16.81
C GLN A 232 -7.53 -1.80 17.90
N MET A 233 -6.80 -2.27 18.90
CA MET A 233 -6.28 -1.49 20.01
C MET A 233 -4.77 -1.51 19.98
N THR A 234 -4.10 -0.35 20.03
CA THR A 234 -2.66 -0.24 20.25
C THR A 234 -2.41 0.32 21.65
N LEU A 235 -1.66 -0.41 22.43
CA LEU A 235 -1.55 -0.24 23.89
C LEU A 235 -0.08 -0.01 24.29
N PRO A 236 0.41 1.24 24.41
CA PRO A 236 1.71 1.54 25.01
C PRO A 236 1.68 1.29 26.53
N ILE A 237 2.36 0.23 27.00
CA ILE A 237 2.41 -0.15 28.41
C ILE A 237 3.86 -0.43 28.81
N GLY A 238 4.35 0.28 29.83
CA GLY A 238 5.77 0.22 30.25
C GLY A 238 6.68 0.62 29.09
N ASN A 239 7.61 -0.26 28.73
CA ASN A 239 8.56 -0.02 27.65
C ASN A 239 8.13 -0.64 26.30
N TYR A 240 6.92 -1.20 26.21
CA TYR A 240 6.46 -1.95 25.05
C TYR A 240 5.14 -1.44 24.49
N ILE A 241 4.84 -1.86 23.29
CA ILE A 241 3.59 -1.55 22.59
C ILE A 241 2.94 -2.87 22.21
N TYR A 242 1.67 -3.03 22.62
CA TYR A 242 0.88 -4.24 22.39
C TYR A 242 -0.32 -3.97 21.48
N ILE A 243 -0.82 -5.05 20.86
CA ILE A 243 -2.06 -5.02 20.06
C ILE A 243 -3.07 -5.99 20.63
N CYS A 244 -4.32 -5.53 20.74
CA CYS A 244 -5.51 -6.31 21.04
C CYS A 244 -6.69 -5.88 20.15
N SER A 245 -7.80 -6.56 20.30
CA SER A 245 -9.09 -6.23 19.66
C SER A 245 -10.10 -5.79 20.71
N GLY A 246 -11.09 -5.02 20.30
CA GLY A 246 -12.19 -4.61 21.17
C GLY A 246 -13.46 -4.33 20.38
N ALA A 247 -14.56 -4.06 21.08
CA ALA A 247 -15.81 -3.70 20.47
C ALA A 247 -16.52 -2.57 21.21
N LEU A 248 -16.96 -1.56 20.48
CA LEU A 248 -17.83 -0.51 20.98
C LEU A 248 -19.21 -1.10 21.30
N VAL A 249 -19.71 -0.87 22.51
CA VAL A 249 -20.97 -1.44 23.01
C VAL A 249 -21.97 -0.38 23.45
N ASN A 250 -23.24 -0.66 23.21
CA ASN A 250 -24.34 0.17 23.65
C ASN A 250 -24.62 -0.06 25.15
N ASN A 251 -25.27 0.92 25.81
CA ASN A 251 -25.77 0.82 27.19
C ASN A 251 -27.27 1.09 27.24
N THR A 252 -27.91 0.70 28.34
CA THR A 252 -29.39 0.81 28.47
C THR A 252 -29.90 2.24 28.59
N ALA A 253 -29.05 3.21 28.89
CA ALA A 253 -29.40 4.64 28.85
C ALA A 253 -29.43 5.17 27.40
N GLU A 254 -28.79 4.44 26.47
CA GLU A 254 -28.65 4.82 25.06
C GLU A 254 -28.06 6.24 24.88
N ASP A 255 -27.15 6.61 25.78
CA ASP A 255 -26.53 7.95 25.88
C ASP A 255 -25.27 8.12 25.01
N LEU A 256 -24.98 7.11 24.20
CA LEU A 256 -23.81 7.07 23.28
C LEU A 256 -22.46 7.22 23.97
N LYS A 257 -22.36 6.90 25.26
CA LYS A 257 -21.07 6.79 25.90
C LYS A 257 -20.24 5.71 25.22
N PRO A 258 -19.04 6.03 24.76
CA PRO A 258 -18.25 5.12 23.94
C PRO A 258 -17.51 4.09 24.81
N TYR A 259 -18.22 3.09 25.26
CA TYR A 259 -17.66 1.95 26.00
C TYR A 259 -17.06 0.93 25.04
N ILE A 260 -15.79 0.58 25.26
CA ILE A 260 -15.10 -0.49 24.53
C ILE A 260 -14.99 -1.71 25.43
N LEU A 261 -15.57 -2.80 24.99
CA LEU A 261 -15.50 -4.11 25.62
C LEU A 261 -14.31 -4.88 25.05
N SER A 262 -13.43 -5.41 25.89
CA SER A 262 -12.22 -6.17 25.52
C SER A 262 -11.86 -7.20 26.59
N ALA A 263 -10.61 -7.70 26.59
CA ALA A 263 -10.09 -8.65 27.57
C ALA A 263 -9.11 -7.99 28.57
N PHE A 264 -9.18 -8.38 29.81
CA PHE A 264 -8.37 -7.80 30.90
C PHE A 264 -6.87 -8.09 30.74
N HIS A 265 -6.50 -9.30 30.29
CA HIS A 265 -5.11 -9.66 30.03
C HIS A 265 -4.41 -8.74 29.02
N CYS A 266 -5.15 -7.98 28.17
CA CYS A 266 -4.56 -6.98 27.29
C CYS A 266 -3.83 -5.86 28.04
N ILE A 267 -4.16 -5.63 29.31
CA ILE A 267 -3.57 -4.59 30.16
C ILE A 267 -2.93 -5.14 31.46
N ASP A 268 -3.13 -6.41 31.78
CA ASP A 268 -2.57 -7.09 32.96
C ASP A 268 -1.22 -7.75 32.61
N LEU A 269 -0.14 -6.97 32.65
CA LEU A 269 1.20 -7.34 32.18
C LEU A 269 2.27 -7.32 33.29
N ASP A 270 1.91 -7.59 34.55
CA ASP A 270 2.81 -7.41 35.70
C ASP A 270 3.42 -5.99 35.84
N ILE A 271 2.96 -5.05 35.04
CA ILE A 271 3.34 -3.64 35.05
C ILE A 271 2.08 -2.84 35.37
N PRO A 272 2.08 -2.04 36.46
CA PRO A 272 0.91 -1.22 36.77
C PRO A 272 0.54 -0.28 35.61
N VAL A 273 -0.65 -0.44 35.04
CA VAL A 273 -1.18 0.51 34.08
C VAL A 273 -1.59 1.78 34.79
N THR A 274 -0.97 2.87 34.40
CA THR A 274 -1.24 4.20 34.94
C THR A 274 -2.26 4.94 34.08
N GLU A 275 -2.90 5.98 34.61
CA GLU A 275 -3.74 6.88 33.82
C GLU A 275 -3.00 7.44 32.60
N LYS A 276 -1.69 7.69 32.73
CA LYS A 276 -0.82 8.11 31.64
C LYS A 276 -0.73 7.10 30.51
N ASN A 277 -0.68 5.81 30.81
CA ASN A 277 -0.71 4.77 29.80
C ASN A 277 -2.06 4.77 29.07
N LEU A 278 -3.16 4.81 29.83
CA LEU A 278 -4.50 4.82 29.28
C LEU A 278 -4.72 6.00 28.33
N ASN A 279 -4.20 7.19 28.63
CA ASN A 279 -4.28 8.37 27.77
C ASN A 279 -3.55 8.23 26.43
N LYS A 280 -2.65 7.25 26.30
CA LYS A 280 -1.87 6.97 25.09
C LYS A 280 -2.39 5.78 24.28
N TYR A 281 -3.46 5.09 24.72
CA TYR A 281 -4.09 4.00 23.98
C TYR A 281 -4.75 4.50 22.72
N THR A 282 -4.68 3.71 21.65
CA THR A 282 -5.17 4.09 20.33
C THR A 282 -6.14 3.03 19.81
N PHE A 283 -7.27 3.44 19.22
CA PHE A 283 -8.36 2.57 18.75
C PHE A 283 -8.64 2.84 17.30
N TYR A 284 -8.53 1.82 16.47
CA TYR A 284 -8.73 1.88 15.05
C TYR A 284 -10.06 1.21 14.71
N PHE A 285 -11.08 2.02 14.49
CA PHE A 285 -12.34 1.56 13.89
C PHE A 285 -12.18 1.54 12.38
N HIS A 286 -12.93 0.63 11.72
CA HIS A 286 -12.76 0.44 10.27
C HIS A 286 -11.30 0.25 9.89
N PHE A 287 -10.58 -0.63 10.59
CA PHE A 287 -9.20 -0.96 10.26
C PHE A 287 -9.11 -1.81 9.00
N GLU A 288 -9.91 -1.53 8.09
CA GLU A 288 -9.80 -1.62 6.64
C GLU A 288 -9.59 -0.20 6.07
N HIS A 289 -9.79 0.85 6.93
CA HIS A 289 -9.51 2.28 6.71
C HIS A 289 -9.47 3.07 8.02
N THR A 290 -8.40 3.79 8.24
CA THR A 290 -8.06 4.92 9.13
C THR A 290 -9.04 5.38 10.19
N GLY A 291 -8.54 5.56 11.42
CA GLY A 291 -8.97 6.54 12.42
C GLY A 291 -8.95 6.09 13.87
N CYS A 292 -8.34 6.84 14.71
CA CYS A 292 -7.87 6.62 16.08
C CYS A 292 -8.65 7.35 17.15
N LYS A 293 -8.80 6.86 18.42
CA LYS A 293 -8.46 7.58 19.66
C LYS A 293 -9.01 7.15 21.03
N LYS A 294 -8.59 7.75 22.01
CA LYS A 294 -8.02 7.77 23.36
C LYS A 294 -9.02 7.64 24.51
N ILE A 295 -8.56 7.18 25.73
CA ILE A 295 -9.37 6.56 26.76
C ILE A 295 -9.03 7.03 28.15
N ALA A 296 -10.06 7.00 29.03
CA ALA A 296 -9.93 6.68 30.45
C ALA A 296 -10.46 5.26 30.67
N GLY A 297 -9.70 4.38 31.30
CA GLY A 297 -10.05 2.96 31.44
C GLY A 297 -10.51 2.62 32.84
N ILE A 298 -11.40 1.63 32.95
CA ILE A 298 -11.80 0.99 34.18
C ILE A 298 -11.37 -0.47 34.08
N PRO A 299 -10.26 -0.88 34.69
CA PRO A 299 -9.85 -2.27 34.72
C PRO A 299 -10.85 -3.08 35.54
N LEU A 300 -11.30 -4.19 35.00
CA LEU A 300 -12.16 -5.16 35.67
C LEU A 300 -11.37 -6.43 35.94
N ASP A 301 -10.72 -6.53 37.07
CA ASP A 301 -10.08 -7.78 37.52
C ASP A 301 -11.13 -8.75 38.04
N GLY A 302 -11.18 -9.93 37.46
CA GLY A 302 -11.95 -10.99 38.05
C GLY A 302 -12.35 -12.14 37.12
N GLY A 303 -11.65 -13.23 37.16
CA GLY A 303 -12.09 -14.60 36.84
C GLY A 303 -12.66 -14.93 35.45
N SER A 304 -13.11 -13.99 34.65
CA SER A 304 -13.60 -14.19 33.27
C SER A 304 -12.90 -13.33 32.23
N ASP A 305 -11.86 -12.59 32.64
CA ASP A 305 -11.00 -11.83 31.73
C ASP A 305 -11.75 -10.70 30.96
N GLY A 306 -12.66 -10.01 31.62
CA GLY A 306 -13.41 -8.90 31.02
C GLY A 306 -12.76 -7.55 31.27
N LEU A 307 -12.74 -6.68 30.26
CA LEU A 307 -12.30 -5.29 30.31
C LEU A 307 -13.35 -4.38 29.69
N LEU A 308 -13.71 -3.30 30.38
CA LEU A 308 -14.54 -2.23 29.84
C LEU A 308 -13.77 -0.92 29.92
N LEU A 309 -13.59 -0.28 28.79
CA LEU A 309 -12.90 1.01 28.67
C LEU A 309 -13.91 2.07 28.26
N LEU A 310 -13.82 3.27 28.84
CA LEU A 310 -14.60 4.44 28.42
C LEU A 310 -13.68 5.40 27.69
N LEU A 311 -13.95 5.68 26.42
CA LEU A 311 -13.22 6.69 25.69
C LEU A 311 -13.47 8.07 26.31
N ASN A 312 -12.41 8.83 26.57
CA ASN A 312 -12.52 10.18 27.13
C ASN A 312 -12.90 11.25 26.09
N GLN A 313 -13.16 10.84 24.87
CA GLN A 313 -13.61 11.67 23.74
C GLN A 313 -14.82 11.01 23.06
N THR A 314 -15.78 11.82 22.63
CA THR A 314 -16.86 11.34 21.77
C THR A 314 -16.32 10.93 20.41
N ILE A 315 -16.83 9.83 19.88
CA ILE A 315 -16.47 9.39 18.52
C ILE A 315 -17.23 10.29 17.53
N PRO A 316 -16.55 10.91 16.56
CA PRO A 316 -17.20 11.75 15.56
C PRO A 316 -18.25 10.99 14.77
N GLU A 317 -19.40 11.60 14.52
CA GLU A 317 -20.53 10.97 13.81
C GLU A 317 -20.14 10.46 12.41
N HIS A 318 -19.23 11.14 11.72
CA HIS A 318 -18.78 10.74 10.38
C HIS A 318 -17.96 9.44 10.34
N TYR A 319 -17.49 8.93 11.50
CA TYR A 319 -16.90 7.60 11.57
C TYR A 319 -17.94 6.48 11.40
N ASN A 320 -19.23 6.79 11.49
CA ASN A 320 -20.32 5.82 11.34
C ASN A 320 -20.12 4.53 12.17
N VAL A 321 -19.57 4.67 13.38
CA VAL A 321 -19.36 3.52 14.26
C VAL A 321 -20.68 3.00 14.78
N TYR A 322 -20.74 1.69 14.96
CA TYR A 322 -21.91 1.00 15.50
C TYR A 322 -21.67 0.62 16.96
N TYR A 323 -22.55 1.08 17.84
CA TYR A 323 -22.59 0.66 19.23
C TYR A 323 -23.26 -0.71 19.28
N ASN A 324 -22.45 -1.77 19.35
CA ASN A 324 -22.92 -3.15 19.28
C ASN A 324 -23.90 -3.49 20.41
N GLY A 325 -24.91 -4.28 20.05
CA GLY A 325 -25.83 -4.89 21.03
C GLY A 325 -25.14 -6.05 21.76
N TRP A 326 -25.73 -6.43 22.88
CA TRP A 326 -25.22 -7.49 23.71
C TRP A 326 -26.33 -8.38 24.31
N ASP A 327 -25.94 -9.62 24.63
CA ASP A 327 -26.76 -10.58 25.36
C ASP A 327 -25.97 -11.11 26.56
N ARG A 328 -26.36 -10.69 27.75
CA ARG A 328 -25.79 -11.14 29.02
C ARG A 328 -26.50 -12.33 29.63
N SER A 329 -27.43 -12.97 28.93
CA SER A 329 -28.00 -14.23 29.40
C SER A 329 -26.94 -15.33 29.43
N ASN A 330 -27.09 -16.29 30.35
CA ASN A 330 -26.18 -17.45 30.36
C ASN A 330 -26.66 -18.54 29.37
N THR A 331 -27.28 -18.12 28.25
CA THR A 331 -27.78 -19.00 27.20
C THR A 331 -26.72 -19.19 26.14
N ALA A 332 -26.37 -20.43 25.84
CA ALA A 332 -25.36 -20.74 24.85
C ALA A 332 -25.79 -20.34 23.44
N ALA A 333 -24.92 -19.58 22.72
CA ALA A 333 -25.13 -19.25 21.32
C ALA A 333 -25.15 -20.53 20.48
N GLN A 334 -26.14 -20.62 19.56
CA GLN A 334 -26.30 -21.81 18.68
C GLN A 334 -25.35 -21.75 17.49
N SER A 335 -25.05 -20.55 17.04
CA SER A 335 -24.11 -20.21 15.97
C SER A 335 -23.70 -18.73 16.09
N GLY A 336 -22.73 -18.30 15.31
CA GLY A 336 -22.31 -16.91 15.28
C GLY A 336 -20.92 -16.71 14.71
N VAL A 337 -20.29 -15.60 15.08
CA VAL A 337 -18.96 -15.23 14.59
C VAL A 337 -18.09 -14.57 15.66
N GLY A 338 -16.78 -14.69 15.52
CA GLY A 338 -15.79 -13.78 16.08
C GLY A 338 -15.35 -12.78 15.01
N ILE A 339 -15.30 -11.49 15.32
CA ILE A 339 -14.75 -10.46 14.44
C ILE A 339 -13.54 -9.85 15.14
N HIS A 340 -12.35 -9.92 14.52
CA HIS A 340 -11.11 -9.66 15.24
C HIS A 340 -9.97 -9.17 14.33
N HIS A 341 -8.83 -8.77 14.93
CA HIS A 341 -7.62 -8.32 14.27
C HIS A 341 -6.44 -9.26 14.60
N PRO A 342 -6.39 -10.46 13.98
CA PRO A 342 -5.32 -11.42 14.24
C PRO A 342 -3.99 -10.90 13.75
N SER A 343 -2.92 -11.11 14.50
CA SER A 343 -1.55 -10.64 14.21
C SER A 343 -1.45 -9.16 13.86
N GLY A 344 -2.37 -8.33 14.39
CA GLY A 344 -2.43 -6.92 14.06
C GLY A 344 -2.85 -6.61 12.61
N ASP A 345 -3.43 -7.58 11.92
CA ASP A 345 -3.87 -7.50 10.53
C ASP A 345 -5.23 -6.79 10.38
N TYR A 346 -5.61 -6.57 9.13
CA TYR A 346 -6.97 -6.15 8.78
C TYR A 346 -8.02 -7.06 9.40
N MET A 347 -9.19 -6.50 9.63
CA MET A 347 -10.31 -7.19 10.25
C MET A 347 -10.66 -8.51 9.55
N LYS A 348 -10.73 -9.59 10.34
CA LYS A 348 -11.07 -10.95 9.93
C LYS A 348 -12.36 -11.40 10.60
N ILE A 349 -12.95 -12.46 10.05
CA ILE A 349 -14.16 -13.11 10.57
C ILE A 349 -13.94 -14.61 10.71
N SER A 350 -14.30 -15.16 11.87
CA SER A 350 -14.25 -16.60 12.17
C SER A 350 -15.65 -17.08 12.50
N THR A 351 -16.17 -18.06 11.77
CA THR A 351 -17.56 -18.51 11.86
C THR A 351 -17.67 -19.81 12.64
N PHE A 352 -18.68 -19.94 13.51
CA PHE A 352 -19.04 -21.20 14.17
C PHE A 352 -20.54 -21.48 13.98
N ASN A 353 -20.87 -22.78 13.79
CA ASN A 353 -22.23 -23.28 13.58
C ASN A 353 -22.62 -24.36 14.59
N LYS A 354 -21.75 -24.63 15.57
CA LYS A 354 -22.02 -25.57 16.69
C LYS A 354 -22.27 -24.78 17.95
N VAL A 355 -23.16 -25.30 18.79
CA VAL A 355 -23.53 -24.66 20.07
C VAL A 355 -22.30 -24.38 20.92
N ALA A 356 -22.14 -23.17 21.36
CA ALA A 356 -21.08 -22.77 22.28
C ALA A 356 -21.19 -23.56 23.59
N ARG A 357 -20.08 -24.00 24.13
CA ARG A 357 -20.06 -24.81 25.37
C ARG A 357 -19.56 -23.97 26.53
N THR A 358 -20.20 -24.16 27.70
CA THR A 358 -19.68 -23.59 28.95
C THR A 358 -18.31 -24.22 29.27
N SER A 359 -17.34 -23.40 29.61
CA SER A 359 -15.97 -23.79 29.87
C SER A 359 -15.36 -22.97 31.01
N THR A 360 -14.21 -23.40 31.48
CA THR A 360 -13.32 -22.68 32.37
C THR A 360 -12.03 -22.41 31.62
N TRP A 361 -11.54 -21.19 31.63
CA TRP A 361 -10.25 -20.86 31.04
C TRP A 361 -9.12 -21.27 32.00
N TYR A 362 -8.16 -22.01 31.50
CA TYR A 362 -6.96 -22.40 32.23
C TYR A 362 -5.78 -21.64 31.62
N GLY A 363 -5.78 -20.32 31.80
CA GLY A 363 -4.73 -19.43 31.25
C GLY A 363 -3.34 -19.77 31.77
N ILE A 364 -2.40 -18.87 31.52
CA ILE A 364 -0.97 -19.00 31.76
C ILE A 364 -0.67 -18.83 33.24
N ASP A 365 0.38 -19.53 33.73
CA ASP A 365 1.09 -19.28 35.01
C ASP A 365 0.18 -19.05 36.23
N ASN A 366 -0.87 -19.89 36.43
CA ASN A 366 -1.77 -19.89 37.57
C ASN A 366 -2.94 -18.90 37.57
N ILE A 367 -3.13 -18.09 36.53
CA ILE A 367 -4.37 -17.32 36.34
C ILE A 367 -5.47 -18.26 35.89
N LYS A 368 -6.17 -18.85 36.83
CA LYS A 368 -7.35 -19.68 36.55
C LYS A 368 -8.56 -18.78 36.39
N GLY A 369 -9.21 -18.86 35.25
CA GLY A 369 -10.55 -18.33 35.10
C GLY A 369 -11.52 -18.92 36.14
N ALA A 370 -12.55 -18.17 36.51
CA ALA A 370 -13.59 -18.69 37.37
C ALA A 370 -14.29 -19.89 36.75
N PRO A 371 -14.74 -20.87 37.54
CA PRO A 371 -15.41 -22.04 37.01
C PRO A 371 -16.64 -21.69 36.18
N ASN A 372 -16.72 -22.22 34.95
CA ASN A 372 -17.84 -22.01 34.02
C ASN A 372 -18.06 -20.55 33.56
N ALA A 373 -17.07 -19.69 33.71
CA ALA A 373 -17.13 -18.29 33.35
C ALA A 373 -16.88 -17.98 31.86
N HIS A 374 -16.63 -19.01 31.07
CA HIS A 374 -16.27 -18.86 29.65
C HIS A 374 -17.16 -19.66 28.71
N TRP A 375 -17.28 -19.17 27.47
CA TRP A 375 -17.75 -19.91 26.30
C TRP A 375 -16.56 -20.56 25.58
N ASN A 376 -16.74 -21.78 25.10
CA ASN A 376 -15.80 -22.47 24.22
C ASN A 376 -16.48 -22.69 22.88
N VAL A 377 -15.84 -22.24 21.80
CA VAL A 377 -16.28 -22.41 20.41
C VAL A 377 -15.16 -23.03 19.57
N VAL A 378 -15.56 -23.79 18.55
CA VAL A 378 -14.66 -24.28 17.49
C VAL A 378 -15.16 -23.69 16.20
N PHE A 379 -14.28 -23.00 15.49
CA PHE A 379 -14.62 -22.40 14.21
C PHE A 379 -14.69 -23.44 13.10
N GLU A 380 -15.43 -23.13 12.05
CA GLU A 380 -15.71 -24.03 10.94
C GLU A 380 -14.96 -23.66 9.67
N GLN A 381 -14.69 -24.65 8.83
CA GLN A 381 -14.26 -24.42 7.46
C GLN A 381 -15.38 -23.76 6.66
N THR A 382 -15.07 -22.67 5.99
CA THR A 382 -15.96 -21.93 5.08
C THR A 382 -15.41 -21.94 3.64
N ALA A 383 -16.09 -21.29 2.71
CA ALA A 383 -15.67 -21.25 1.32
C ALA A 383 -14.32 -20.52 1.14
N ASN A 384 -14.05 -19.49 1.95
CA ASN A 384 -12.88 -18.65 1.82
C ASN A 384 -11.76 -18.97 2.83
N GLY A 385 -11.93 -19.95 3.70
CA GLY A 385 -10.90 -20.37 4.65
C GLY A 385 -11.43 -21.06 5.89
N HIS A 386 -10.53 -21.44 6.80
CA HIS A 386 -10.86 -21.95 8.13
C HIS A 386 -10.27 -21.01 9.18
N ALA A 387 -10.88 -19.82 9.30
CA ALA A 387 -10.38 -18.79 10.18
C ALA A 387 -10.34 -19.25 11.65
N VAL A 388 -9.29 -18.83 12.35
CA VAL A 388 -8.97 -19.15 13.74
C VAL A 388 -8.76 -17.87 14.52
N THR A 389 -8.15 -17.90 15.70
CA THR A 389 -7.68 -16.71 16.43
C THR A 389 -6.16 -16.75 16.58
N GLU A 390 -5.51 -15.60 16.55
CA GLU A 390 -4.06 -15.43 16.75
C GLU A 390 -3.80 -14.33 17.79
N GLY A 391 -2.52 -14.11 18.15
CA GLY A 391 -2.12 -12.95 18.95
C GLY A 391 -2.67 -11.66 18.30
N GLY A 392 -3.19 -10.72 19.09
CA GLY A 392 -3.90 -9.53 18.60
C GLY A 392 -5.42 -9.72 18.50
N SER A 393 -5.94 -10.95 18.36
CA SER A 393 -7.38 -11.24 18.46
C SER A 393 -7.93 -11.10 19.87
N SER A 394 -7.08 -11.08 20.89
CA SER A 394 -7.42 -10.92 22.32
C SER A 394 -8.40 -9.80 22.54
N GLY A 395 -9.47 -10.07 23.32
CA GLY A 395 -10.54 -9.10 23.61
C GLY A 395 -11.59 -8.94 22.52
N SER A 396 -11.43 -9.60 21.36
CA SER A 396 -12.43 -9.55 20.28
C SER A 396 -13.80 -10.09 20.72
N PRO A 397 -14.91 -9.53 20.19
CA PRO A 397 -16.26 -9.95 20.52
C PRO A 397 -16.62 -11.30 19.90
N LEU A 398 -17.35 -12.13 20.66
CA LEU A 398 -18.10 -13.26 20.15
C LEU A 398 -19.56 -12.85 19.97
N PHE A 399 -20.06 -12.89 18.77
CA PHE A 399 -21.46 -12.63 18.44
C PHE A 399 -22.27 -13.92 18.36
N ASN A 400 -23.52 -13.89 18.85
CA ASN A 400 -24.48 -14.97 18.68
C ASN A 400 -25.27 -14.82 17.35
N GLN A 401 -26.14 -15.77 17.05
CA GLN A 401 -27.01 -15.78 15.86
C GLN A 401 -27.98 -14.58 15.78
N ASN A 402 -28.18 -13.83 16.86
CA ASN A 402 -28.99 -12.62 16.93
C ASN A 402 -28.13 -11.35 16.77
N LYS A 403 -26.86 -11.49 16.41
CA LYS A 403 -25.91 -10.39 16.23
C LYS A 403 -25.63 -9.58 17.50
N GLN A 404 -25.65 -10.24 18.64
CA GLN A 404 -25.39 -9.66 19.96
C GLN A 404 -24.11 -10.25 20.55
N ILE A 405 -23.30 -9.41 21.20
CA ILE A 405 -22.07 -9.84 21.87
C ILE A 405 -22.44 -10.65 23.11
N VAL A 406 -21.87 -11.86 23.21
CA VAL A 406 -22.04 -12.77 24.34
C VAL A 406 -20.77 -13.01 25.16
N GLY A 407 -19.62 -12.50 24.66
CA GLY A 407 -18.34 -12.65 25.36
C GLY A 407 -17.18 -12.01 24.62
N THR A 408 -15.98 -12.03 25.24
CA THR A 408 -14.71 -11.49 24.74
C THR A 408 -13.63 -12.55 24.75
N LEU A 409 -12.76 -12.58 23.74
CA LEU A 409 -11.73 -13.61 23.57
C LEU A 409 -10.65 -13.51 24.65
N SER A 410 -10.50 -14.58 25.43
CA SER A 410 -9.40 -14.76 26.38
C SER A 410 -8.21 -15.49 25.75
N GLY A 411 -8.47 -16.43 24.82
CA GLY A 411 -7.42 -17.18 24.15
C GLY A 411 -7.95 -18.43 23.46
N GLY A 412 -7.06 -19.20 22.84
CA GLY A 412 -7.46 -20.40 22.13
C GLY A 412 -6.29 -21.35 21.90
N SER A 413 -6.62 -22.54 21.42
CA SER A 413 -5.67 -23.55 20.95
C SER A 413 -5.78 -23.81 19.45
N SER A 414 -6.57 -22.98 18.74
CA SER A 414 -6.67 -23.06 17.28
C SER A 414 -5.50 -22.33 16.63
N SER A 415 -5.04 -22.85 15.48
CA SER A 415 -4.08 -22.21 14.58
C SER A 415 -4.40 -22.64 13.15
N CYS A 416 -3.78 -22.02 12.15
CA CYS A 416 -3.97 -22.45 10.76
C CYS A 416 -3.60 -23.94 10.56
N GLU A 417 -2.65 -24.46 11.32
CA GLU A 417 -2.22 -25.87 11.31
C GLU A 417 -3.18 -26.78 12.12
N LYS A 418 -3.81 -26.21 13.16
CA LYS A 418 -4.77 -26.91 14.04
C LYS A 418 -6.10 -26.16 14.12
N PRO A 419 -6.83 -26.02 13.00
CA PRO A 419 -7.97 -25.09 12.93
C PRO A 419 -9.16 -25.54 13.79
N ASN A 420 -9.26 -26.82 14.13
CA ASN A 420 -10.30 -27.39 15.00
C ASN A 420 -10.03 -27.20 16.51
N GLY A 421 -9.02 -26.41 16.86
CA GLY A 421 -8.74 -26.05 18.25
C GLY A 421 -9.86 -25.25 18.88
N ALA A 422 -9.92 -25.28 20.20
CA ALA A 422 -10.93 -24.54 20.96
C ALA A 422 -10.53 -23.07 21.12
N ASN A 423 -11.52 -22.17 21.01
CA ASN A 423 -11.37 -20.74 21.30
C ASN A 423 -12.26 -20.39 22.48
N THR A 424 -11.70 -19.74 23.49
CA THR A 424 -12.32 -19.52 24.80
C THR A 424 -12.62 -18.04 25.01
N TYR A 425 -13.90 -17.72 25.20
CA TYR A 425 -14.40 -16.37 25.36
C TYR A 425 -14.98 -16.18 26.75
N GLY A 426 -14.52 -15.14 27.49
CA GLY A 426 -15.14 -14.76 28.76
C GLY A 426 -16.59 -14.38 28.57
N LYS A 427 -17.50 -14.97 29.37
CA LYS A 427 -18.94 -14.71 29.28
C LYS A 427 -19.30 -13.29 29.71
N LEU A 428 -20.05 -12.55 28.90
CA LEU A 428 -20.61 -11.25 29.29
C LEU A 428 -21.52 -11.42 30.51
N TYR A 429 -22.23 -12.56 30.64
CA TYR A 429 -22.99 -12.93 31.85
C TYR A 429 -22.14 -12.83 33.12
N TYR A 430 -20.87 -13.32 33.05
CA TYR A 430 -20.01 -13.29 34.21
C TYR A 430 -19.37 -11.92 34.42
N HIS A 431 -18.98 -11.23 33.37
CA HIS A 431 -18.47 -9.84 33.43
C HIS A 431 -19.48 -8.87 34.06
N TRP A 432 -20.79 -9.18 34.01
CA TRP A 432 -21.86 -8.28 34.39
C TRP A 432 -21.80 -7.94 35.87
N ASP A 433 -21.94 -8.95 36.76
CA ASP A 433 -22.02 -8.79 38.20
C ASP A 433 -21.63 -10.05 39.00
N GLN A 434 -21.03 -11.05 38.33
CA GLN A 434 -20.79 -12.36 38.95
C GLN A 434 -19.39 -12.45 39.63
N TYR A 435 -18.60 -11.43 39.58
CA TYR A 435 -17.33 -11.43 40.30
C TYR A 435 -17.48 -11.52 41.79
N PRO A 436 -16.58 -12.25 42.52
CA PRO A 436 -16.61 -12.36 43.96
C PRO A 436 -16.48 -11.02 44.68
N ASN A 437 -15.63 -10.14 44.13
CA ASN A 437 -15.43 -8.78 44.61
C ASN A 437 -16.44 -7.84 43.91
N LYS A 438 -17.45 -7.41 44.60
CA LYS A 438 -18.57 -6.61 44.05
C LYS A 438 -18.36 -5.10 44.18
N ASP A 439 -17.13 -4.64 44.13
CA ASP A 439 -16.91 -3.20 44.06
C ASP A 439 -17.21 -2.64 42.66
N ASN A 440 -17.30 -1.31 42.56
CA ASN A 440 -17.66 -0.64 41.31
C ASN A 440 -16.58 -0.81 40.19
N THR A 441 -15.39 -1.32 40.52
CA THR A 441 -14.32 -1.59 39.56
C THR A 441 -14.37 -3.01 38.99
N SER A 442 -15.28 -3.86 39.50
CA SER A 442 -15.39 -5.27 39.12
C SER A 442 -16.76 -5.63 38.51
N ARG A 443 -17.55 -4.65 38.07
CA ARG A 443 -18.91 -4.81 37.60
C ARG A 443 -19.19 -4.00 36.36
N MET A 444 -19.71 -4.63 35.30
CA MET A 444 -20.12 -3.93 34.08
C MET A 444 -21.54 -3.39 34.13
N ASP A 445 -22.41 -3.95 35.00
CA ASP A 445 -23.82 -3.57 35.10
C ASP A 445 -24.05 -2.09 35.40
N ILE A 446 -23.23 -1.49 36.29
CA ILE A 446 -23.35 -0.07 36.65
C ILE A 446 -23.04 0.87 35.47
N TYR A 447 -22.32 0.41 34.46
CA TYR A 447 -21.94 1.18 33.27
C TYR A 447 -22.85 0.85 32.07
N LEU A 448 -23.17 -0.44 31.85
CA LEU A 448 -23.95 -0.89 30.72
C LEU A 448 -25.48 -0.92 31.01
N ASP A 449 -25.88 -0.90 32.28
CA ASP A 449 -27.29 -0.73 32.74
C ASP A 449 -27.38 0.32 33.85
N PRO A 450 -26.96 1.58 33.61
CA PRO A 450 -26.89 2.62 34.63
C PRO A 450 -28.27 2.97 35.23
N ASN A 451 -29.37 2.65 34.54
CA ASN A 451 -30.74 2.87 34.98
C ASN A 451 -31.34 1.64 35.67
N HIS A 452 -30.55 0.59 35.92
CA HIS A 452 -30.98 -0.66 36.57
C HIS A 452 -32.26 -1.26 35.96
N THR A 453 -32.31 -1.28 34.61
CA THR A 453 -33.49 -1.77 33.87
C THR A 453 -33.64 -3.29 33.97
N GLY A 454 -32.58 -4.01 34.33
CA GLY A 454 -32.54 -5.46 34.40
C GLY A 454 -32.58 -6.16 33.05
N LYS A 455 -32.47 -5.43 31.94
CA LYS A 455 -32.44 -6.02 30.60
C LYS A 455 -31.33 -7.07 30.50
N THR A 456 -31.67 -8.22 29.94
CA THR A 456 -30.71 -9.29 29.67
C THR A 456 -30.12 -9.22 28.24
N GLN A 457 -30.80 -8.47 27.38
CA GLN A 457 -30.42 -8.25 25.99
C GLN A 457 -30.64 -6.79 25.61
N LEU A 458 -29.74 -6.24 24.79
CA LEU A 458 -29.88 -4.90 24.22
C LEU A 458 -29.49 -4.97 22.74
N ALA A 459 -30.28 -4.30 21.89
CA ALA A 459 -29.94 -4.15 20.48
C ALA A 459 -28.81 -3.13 20.31
N GLY A 460 -27.98 -3.29 19.27
CA GLY A 460 -27.02 -2.27 18.89
C GLY A 460 -27.71 -1.11 18.14
N ARG A 461 -26.97 -0.01 18.00
CA ARG A 461 -27.44 1.17 17.27
C ARG A 461 -26.28 2.00 16.71
N TYR A 462 -26.54 2.76 15.67
CA TYR A 462 -25.70 3.89 15.30
C TYR A 462 -26.05 5.12 16.14
N ALA A 463 -25.11 6.05 16.30
CA ALA A 463 -25.38 7.34 16.95
C ALA A 463 -26.49 8.11 16.21
N THR A 464 -26.42 8.08 14.89
CA THR A 464 -27.48 8.53 13.97
C THR A 464 -27.64 7.50 12.87
N ALA A 465 -28.81 7.41 12.25
CA ALA A 465 -28.98 6.53 11.09
C ALA A 465 -27.91 6.88 10.03
N PRO A 466 -27.16 5.91 9.52
CA PRO A 466 -26.16 6.17 8.49
C PRO A 466 -26.78 6.88 7.30
N LYS A 467 -26.14 7.93 6.81
CA LYS A 467 -26.54 8.58 5.57
C LYS A 467 -26.26 7.67 4.40
N ALA A 468 -27.12 7.66 3.41
CA ALA A 468 -26.94 6.87 2.21
C ALA A 468 -25.67 7.30 1.47
N MET A 469 -24.82 6.33 1.09
CA MET A 469 -23.53 6.57 0.45
C MET A 469 -23.63 6.48 -1.08
N PRO A 470 -22.70 7.10 -1.84
CA PRO A 470 -22.54 6.86 -3.27
C PRO A 470 -22.29 5.38 -3.55
N THR A 471 -22.66 4.92 -4.74
CA THR A 471 -22.39 3.54 -5.19
C THR A 471 -21.73 3.53 -6.57
N ASP A 472 -21.20 2.37 -6.96
CA ASP A 472 -20.61 2.15 -8.29
C ASP A 472 -19.51 3.18 -8.66
N LEU A 473 -18.66 3.54 -7.68
CA LEU A 473 -17.53 4.40 -7.95
C LEU A 473 -16.55 3.70 -8.88
N THR A 474 -16.26 4.36 -9.98
CA THR A 474 -15.30 3.91 -10.99
C THR A 474 -14.25 4.99 -11.23
N SER A 475 -13.04 4.56 -11.59
CA SER A 475 -11.93 5.43 -11.94
C SER A 475 -11.40 5.08 -13.33
N VAL A 476 -11.06 6.10 -14.14
CA VAL A 476 -10.43 5.93 -15.45
C VAL A 476 -9.29 6.94 -15.55
N TYR A 477 -8.07 6.44 -15.78
CA TYR A 477 -6.91 7.29 -16.06
C TYR A 477 -6.84 7.60 -17.54
N GLN A 478 -6.84 8.88 -17.91
CA GLN A 478 -6.79 9.33 -19.30
C GLN A 478 -6.27 10.78 -19.37
N ASN A 479 -5.44 11.09 -20.36
CA ASN A 479 -4.83 12.43 -20.60
C ASN A 479 -4.04 12.98 -19.41
N GLY A 480 -3.41 12.13 -18.61
CA GLY A 480 -2.71 12.55 -17.38
C GLY A 480 -3.64 12.87 -16.22
N GLU A 481 -4.94 12.66 -16.34
CA GLU A 481 -5.98 12.96 -15.36
C GLU A 481 -6.72 11.67 -14.96
N VAL A 482 -7.30 11.64 -13.74
CA VAL A 482 -8.19 10.55 -13.31
C VAL A 482 -9.63 11.06 -13.31
N LEU A 483 -10.46 10.46 -14.15
CA LEU A 483 -11.91 10.68 -14.17
C LEU A 483 -12.58 9.69 -13.22
N LEU A 484 -13.27 10.22 -12.21
CA LEU A 484 -14.11 9.48 -11.27
C LEU A 484 -15.58 9.62 -11.69
N LYS A 485 -16.34 8.53 -11.59
CA LYS A 485 -17.81 8.52 -11.76
C LYS A 485 -18.45 7.60 -10.75
N TRP A 486 -19.62 7.97 -10.25
CA TRP A 486 -20.39 7.20 -9.29
C TRP A 486 -21.89 7.36 -9.52
N LYS A 487 -22.67 6.53 -8.85
CA LYS A 487 -24.13 6.70 -8.77
C LYS A 487 -24.48 7.47 -7.51
N ALA A 488 -25.45 8.36 -7.62
CA ALA A 488 -25.99 9.05 -6.45
C ALA A 488 -26.60 8.04 -5.46
N PRO A 489 -26.54 8.33 -4.15
CA PRO A 489 -27.20 7.51 -3.15
C PRO A 489 -28.68 7.32 -3.44
N VAL A 490 -29.17 6.09 -3.27
CA VAL A 490 -30.60 5.80 -3.38
C VAL A 490 -31.23 5.98 -2.01
N SER A 491 -31.84 7.15 -1.78
CA SER A 491 -32.60 7.43 -0.56
C SER A 491 -33.98 7.97 -0.93
N ALA A 492 -35.01 7.46 -0.29
CA ALA A 492 -36.38 7.92 -0.50
C ALA A 492 -36.67 9.27 0.17
N SER A 493 -35.88 9.66 1.18
CA SER A 493 -36.18 10.79 2.07
C SER A 493 -35.19 11.96 1.96
N GLU A 494 -33.94 11.75 1.54
CA GLU A 494 -32.91 12.79 1.51
C GLU A 494 -32.05 12.70 0.26
N LYS A 495 -31.73 13.85 -0.32
CA LYS A 495 -30.75 13.97 -1.41
C LYS A 495 -29.46 14.58 -0.90
N PRO A 496 -28.29 14.12 -1.36
CA PRO A 496 -27.03 14.78 -1.01
C PRO A 496 -27.00 16.21 -1.56
N GLU A 497 -26.40 17.11 -0.79
CA GLU A 497 -26.14 18.48 -1.21
C GLU A 497 -24.93 18.54 -2.13
N GLN A 498 -23.85 17.82 -1.78
CA GLN A 498 -22.62 17.73 -2.55
C GLN A 498 -21.90 16.42 -2.27
N TYR A 499 -20.79 16.17 -2.97
CA TYR A 499 -19.91 15.04 -2.76
C TYR A 499 -18.52 15.54 -2.38
N ASN A 500 -17.90 14.89 -1.40
CA ASN A 500 -16.50 15.07 -1.07
C ASN A 500 -15.68 13.98 -1.78
N VAL A 501 -14.58 14.37 -2.42
CA VAL A 501 -13.71 13.47 -3.18
C VAL A 501 -12.34 13.44 -2.52
N TYR A 502 -11.86 12.24 -2.25
CA TYR A 502 -10.59 12.01 -1.58
C TYR A 502 -9.66 11.19 -2.47
N ARG A 503 -8.37 11.48 -2.39
CA ARG A 503 -7.27 10.67 -2.92
C ARG A 503 -6.36 10.30 -1.78
N ASN A 504 -6.11 8.99 -1.57
CA ASN A 504 -5.31 8.47 -0.47
C ASN A 504 -5.74 9.07 0.88
N ASN A 505 -7.07 9.13 1.12
CA ASN A 505 -7.73 9.74 2.28
C ASN A 505 -7.56 11.27 2.44
N ILE A 506 -6.94 11.95 1.48
CA ILE A 506 -6.82 13.41 1.48
C ILE A 506 -7.96 13.99 0.65
N LEU A 507 -8.72 14.93 1.21
CA LEU A 507 -9.76 15.64 0.47
C LEU A 507 -9.12 16.47 -0.66
N ILE A 508 -9.37 16.08 -1.91
CA ILE A 508 -8.85 16.76 -3.10
C ILE A 508 -9.88 17.70 -3.76
N GLY A 509 -11.14 17.55 -3.38
CA GLY A 509 -12.17 18.45 -3.91
C GLY A 509 -13.59 18.12 -3.48
N ARG A 510 -14.50 19.03 -3.83
CA ARG A 510 -15.94 18.88 -3.64
C ARG A 510 -16.67 19.13 -4.96
N THR A 511 -17.78 18.45 -5.18
CA THR A 511 -18.56 18.57 -6.41
C THR A 511 -20.06 18.34 -6.16
N PHE A 512 -20.91 19.01 -6.94
CA PHE A 512 -22.36 18.75 -6.99
C PHE A 512 -22.72 17.69 -8.04
N SER A 513 -21.75 17.27 -8.85
CA SER A 513 -21.90 16.29 -9.91
C SER A 513 -21.59 14.89 -9.41
N THR A 514 -22.12 13.86 -10.04
CA THR A 514 -21.73 12.47 -9.82
C THR A 514 -20.46 12.07 -10.60
N SER A 515 -19.59 13.05 -10.83
CA SER A 515 -18.27 12.85 -11.44
C SER A 515 -17.29 13.93 -10.96
N TYR A 516 -16.00 13.57 -11.00
CA TYR A 516 -14.90 14.47 -10.64
C TYR A 516 -13.66 14.14 -11.48
N ILE A 517 -12.86 15.15 -11.79
CA ILE A 517 -11.58 14.99 -12.51
C ILE A 517 -10.44 15.43 -11.59
N ASP A 518 -9.59 14.50 -11.22
CA ASP A 518 -8.30 14.79 -10.62
C ASP A 518 -7.29 15.10 -11.74
N LYS A 519 -6.88 16.37 -11.83
CA LYS A 519 -6.03 16.87 -12.92
C LYS A 519 -4.54 16.65 -12.70
N GLU A 520 -4.14 16.37 -11.49
CA GLU A 520 -2.73 16.19 -11.10
C GLU A 520 -2.59 14.98 -10.17
N PRO A 521 -2.98 13.78 -10.63
CA PRO A 521 -2.79 12.56 -9.84
C PRO A 521 -1.30 12.26 -9.69
N GLU A 522 -0.89 11.79 -8.53
CA GLU A 522 0.46 11.30 -8.31
C GLU A 522 0.66 9.95 -9.01
N THR A 523 1.92 9.65 -9.40
CA THR A 523 2.25 8.36 -10.02
C THR A 523 2.18 7.21 -9.01
N GLY A 524 1.86 6.01 -9.48
CA GLY A 524 1.68 4.83 -8.66
C GLY A 524 0.21 4.48 -8.43
N ILE A 525 -0.06 3.58 -7.51
CA ILE A 525 -1.42 3.20 -7.16
C ILE A 525 -2.04 4.34 -6.36
N GLN A 526 -3.16 4.87 -6.86
CA GLN A 526 -3.95 5.89 -6.19
C GLN A 526 -5.28 5.29 -5.74
N SER A 527 -5.62 5.48 -4.48
CA SER A 527 -6.93 5.15 -3.95
C SER A 527 -7.82 6.38 -3.96
N TYR A 528 -9.01 6.25 -4.51
CA TYR A 528 -10.02 7.31 -4.50
C TYR A 528 -11.22 6.88 -3.68
N SER A 529 -11.76 7.83 -2.94
CA SER A 529 -13.02 7.63 -2.23
C SER A 529 -13.94 8.84 -2.38
N VAL A 530 -15.24 8.58 -2.34
CA VAL A 530 -16.28 9.59 -2.47
C VAL A 530 -17.34 9.37 -1.42
N SER A 531 -17.66 10.41 -0.65
CA SER A 531 -18.80 10.45 0.26
C SER A 531 -19.85 11.46 -0.22
N ALA A 532 -21.05 11.32 0.27
CA ALA A 532 -22.15 12.28 0.07
C ALA A 532 -22.29 13.16 1.32
N SER A 533 -22.33 14.48 1.14
CA SER A 533 -22.60 15.46 2.19
C SER A 533 -24.05 15.93 2.11
N TYR A 534 -24.73 16.07 3.25
CA TYR A 534 -26.14 16.39 3.36
C TYR A 534 -26.37 17.74 4.03
N THR A 535 -27.58 18.29 3.89
CA THR A 535 -27.96 19.64 4.40
C THR A 535 -27.80 19.82 5.90
N ASP A 536 -27.76 18.73 6.67
CA ASP A 536 -27.50 18.73 8.12
C ASP A 536 -25.99 18.70 8.46
N ASN A 537 -25.12 18.97 7.49
CA ASN A 537 -23.65 18.86 7.55
C ASN A 537 -23.15 17.45 7.89
N LYS A 538 -23.97 16.43 7.74
CA LYS A 538 -23.56 15.02 7.91
C LYS A 538 -23.05 14.47 6.62
N GLU A 539 -22.06 13.59 6.75
CA GLU A 539 -21.40 12.92 5.65
C GLU A 539 -21.71 11.41 5.70
N SER A 540 -21.88 10.80 4.53
CA SER A 540 -22.06 9.36 4.43
C SER A 540 -20.74 8.60 4.59
N ALA A 541 -20.78 7.29 4.73
CA ALA A 541 -19.66 6.43 4.42
C ALA A 541 -19.17 6.65 2.96
N VAL A 542 -17.95 6.23 2.66
CA VAL A 542 -17.32 6.43 1.35
C VAL A 542 -17.50 5.23 0.43
N ALA A 543 -17.77 5.46 -0.85
CA ALA A 543 -17.49 4.50 -1.90
C ALA A 543 -16.01 4.58 -2.29
N THR A 544 -15.38 3.47 -2.61
CA THR A 544 -13.94 3.40 -2.87
C THR A 544 -13.63 2.76 -4.23
N THR A 545 -12.51 3.17 -4.84
CA THR A 545 -11.91 2.56 -6.02
C THR A 545 -10.41 2.81 -6.03
N SER A 546 -9.66 2.03 -6.79
CA SER A 546 -8.23 2.29 -6.98
C SER A 546 -7.84 2.22 -8.44
N ILE A 547 -6.78 2.95 -8.81
CA ILE A 547 -6.25 2.97 -10.15
C ILE A 547 -4.73 3.18 -10.12
N TYR A 548 -4.03 2.54 -11.06
CA TYR A 548 -2.62 2.79 -11.25
C TYR A 548 -2.41 3.98 -12.20
N VAL A 549 -1.75 5.03 -11.71
CA VAL A 549 -1.35 6.22 -12.47
C VAL A 549 0.10 6.05 -12.88
N TYR A 550 0.37 6.02 -14.18
CA TYR A 550 1.72 5.90 -14.69
C TYR A 550 2.26 7.24 -15.20
N GLU A 551 3.56 7.44 -15.09
CA GLU A 551 4.22 8.60 -15.66
C GLU A 551 4.17 8.51 -17.20
N LEU A 552 3.71 9.58 -17.85
CA LEU A 552 3.78 9.70 -19.30
C LEU A 552 5.19 10.13 -19.71
N LYS A 553 6.09 9.15 -19.92
CA LYS A 553 7.49 9.42 -20.25
C LYS A 553 7.64 10.18 -21.56
N ILE A 554 8.53 11.18 -21.55
CA ILE A 554 8.91 11.94 -22.75
C ILE A 554 9.88 11.15 -23.61
N PRO A 555 9.97 11.43 -24.93
CA PRO A 555 11.03 10.89 -25.77
C PRO A 555 12.43 11.29 -25.26
N THR A 556 13.42 10.48 -25.51
CA THR A 556 14.81 10.79 -25.15
C THR A 556 15.67 11.05 -26.40
N ASP A 557 16.85 11.64 -26.20
CA ASP A 557 17.84 11.91 -27.25
C ASP A 557 17.22 12.62 -28.47
N VAL A 558 16.40 13.64 -28.22
CA VAL A 558 15.84 14.47 -29.29
C VAL A 558 16.98 15.28 -29.91
N THR A 559 17.28 15.01 -31.17
CA THR A 559 18.37 15.62 -31.91
C THR A 559 17.89 16.24 -33.20
N THR A 560 18.55 17.27 -33.66
CA THR A 560 18.25 17.95 -34.92
C THR A 560 19.46 17.98 -35.84
N SER A 561 19.19 17.81 -37.14
CA SER A 561 20.17 18.02 -38.19
C SER A 561 19.50 18.70 -39.40
N THR A 562 20.27 19.43 -40.23
CA THR A 562 19.70 20.18 -41.33
C THR A 562 20.34 19.79 -42.67
N ASP A 563 19.54 19.85 -43.73
CA ASP A 563 19.87 19.75 -45.14
C ASP A 563 19.34 21.00 -45.84
N GLY A 564 20.06 22.13 -45.63
CA GLY A 564 19.61 23.42 -46.13
C GLY A 564 18.32 23.90 -45.42
N LYS A 565 17.15 23.84 -46.13
CA LYS A 565 15.87 24.27 -45.55
C LYS A 565 15.11 23.17 -44.83
N ASN A 566 15.53 21.91 -45.00
CA ASN A 566 14.87 20.78 -44.35
C ASN A 566 15.52 20.48 -43.00
N ILE A 567 14.76 20.29 -41.96
CA ILE A 567 15.25 19.90 -40.63
C ILE A 567 14.81 18.47 -40.34
N LEU A 568 15.73 17.57 -40.10
CA LEU A 568 15.49 16.23 -39.62
C LEU A 568 15.50 16.24 -38.08
N VAL A 569 14.37 15.93 -37.45
CA VAL A 569 14.25 15.74 -36.00
C VAL A 569 14.24 14.24 -35.74
N LYS A 570 15.10 13.75 -34.85
CA LYS A 570 15.19 12.35 -34.41
C LYS A 570 15.06 12.26 -32.92
N TRP A 571 14.51 11.16 -32.43
CA TRP A 571 14.40 10.87 -30.99
C TRP A 571 14.49 9.38 -30.73
N LYS A 572 14.57 9.00 -29.46
CA LYS A 572 14.42 7.62 -29.01
C LYS A 572 13.08 7.44 -28.30
N GLU A 573 12.46 6.27 -28.51
CA GLU A 573 11.25 5.86 -27.78
C GLU A 573 11.55 5.81 -26.28
N PRO A 574 10.65 6.34 -25.41
CA PRO A 574 10.80 6.20 -23.97
C PRO A 574 10.65 4.74 -23.53
N ILE A 575 11.50 4.30 -22.60
CA ILE A 575 11.53 2.93 -22.10
C ILE A 575 11.01 2.91 -20.68
N TYR A 576 9.99 2.08 -20.45
CA TYR A 576 9.51 1.70 -19.12
C TYR A 576 10.25 0.46 -18.63
N GLN A 577 10.37 0.34 -17.33
CA GLN A 577 10.87 -0.85 -16.66
C GLN A 577 10.00 -1.15 -15.45
N GLN A 578 9.77 -2.41 -15.20
CA GLN A 578 9.15 -2.90 -13.97
C GLN A 578 9.90 -4.12 -13.45
N MET A 579 9.88 -4.30 -12.16
CA MET A 579 10.42 -5.49 -11.52
C MET A 579 9.27 -6.47 -11.26
N ILE A 580 9.43 -7.73 -11.60
CA ILE A 580 8.49 -8.81 -11.28
C ILE A 580 9.12 -9.72 -10.23
N TYR A 581 8.36 -10.01 -9.17
CA TYR A 581 8.84 -10.74 -8.00
C TYR A 581 7.68 -11.35 -7.20
N TRP A 582 7.84 -12.57 -6.74
CA TRP A 582 6.94 -13.22 -5.77
C TRP A 582 7.59 -13.19 -4.39
N GLY A 583 6.98 -12.49 -3.42
CA GLY A 583 7.47 -12.43 -2.05
C GLY A 583 7.22 -11.10 -1.34
N ASN A 584 7.59 -10.99 -0.07
CA ASN A 584 7.41 -9.79 0.75
C ASN A 584 8.57 -8.79 0.69
N GLY A 585 9.66 -9.15 0.05
CA GLY A 585 10.77 -8.25 -0.26
C GLY A 585 11.83 -8.07 0.82
N THR A 586 11.76 -8.74 1.94
CA THR A 586 12.78 -8.69 3.00
C THR A 586 13.59 -9.98 3.01
N ALA A 587 14.91 -9.91 2.84
CA ALA A 587 15.78 -11.08 2.93
C ALA A 587 15.91 -11.53 4.40
N TYR A 588 15.65 -12.80 4.67
CA TYR A 588 15.53 -13.32 6.05
C TYR A 588 16.40 -14.54 6.33
N LEU A 589 16.33 -15.57 5.48
CA LEU A 589 17.02 -16.84 5.66
C LEU A 589 17.84 -17.20 4.43
N SER A 590 18.78 -18.11 4.60
CA SER A 590 19.52 -18.72 3.52
C SER A 590 19.38 -20.25 3.61
N LEU A 591 19.18 -20.86 2.44
CA LEU A 591 18.95 -22.29 2.31
C LEU A 591 20.06 -22.94 1.50
N GLY A 592 20.43 -24.17 1.87
CA GLY A 592 21.38 -24.99 1.14
C GLY A 592 21.02 -26.47 1.17
N PHE A 593 21.57 -27.23 0.22
CA PHE A 593 21.54 -28.68 0.17
C PHE A 593 22.97 -29.21 0.08
N LYS A 594 23.15 -30.50 0.43
CA LYS A 594 24.47 -31.19 0.33
C LYS A 594 24.94 -31.41 -1.11
N GLN A 595 24.07 -31.13 -2.09
CA GLN A 595 24.34 -31.29 -3.52
C GLN A 595 23.95 -29.98 -4.26
N PRO A 596 24.47 -29.76 -5.47
CA PRO A 596 24.02 -28.65 -6.30
C PRO A 596 22.53 -28.74 -6.59
N PHE A 597 21.87 -27.59 -6.66
CA PHE A 597 20.43 -27.51 -6.88
C PHE A 597 20.04 -26.19 -7.60
N TYR A 598 18.83 -26.17 -8.12
CA TYR A 598 18.23 -24.96 -8.67
C TYR A 598 17.23 -24.41 -7.67
N PHE A 599 17.19 -23.08 -7.55
CA PHE A 599 16.15 -22.36 -6.84
C PHE A 599 15.64 -21.22 -7.72
N GLY A 600 14.34 -20.95 -7.67
CA GLY A 600 13.78 -19.97 -8.60
C GLY A 600 12.34 -19.58 -8.34
N GLN A 601 11.85 -18.74 -9.26
CA GLN A 601 10.46 -18.28 -9.28
C GLN A 601 9.82 -18.59 -10.63
N ARG A 602 8.48 -18.75 -10.64
CA ARG A 602 7.67 -19.09 -11.80
C ARG A 602 6.52 -18.13 -11.99
N TRP A 603 6.29 -17.74 -13.23
CA TRP A 603 5.11 -17.02 -13.67
C TRP A 603 4.32 -17.88 -14.67
N ASN A 604 3.04 -18.07 -14.42
CA ASN A 604 2.17 -18.82 -15.31
C ASN A 604 1.73 -17.94 -16.51
N LYS A 605 1.01 -18.52 -17.46
CA LYS A 605 0.54 -17.85 -18.69
C LYS A 605 -0.30 -16.59 -18.38
N GLU A 606 -1.17 -16.68 -17.38
CA GLU A 606 -2.04 -15.56 -16.97
C GLU A 606 -1.22 -14.41 -16.39
N ASP A 607 -0.24 -14.72 -15.51
CA ASP A 607 0.66 -13.72 -14.91
C ASP A 607 1.45 -12.96 -15.99
N LEU A 608 1.76 -13.61 -17.11
CA LEU A 608 2.60 -13.07 -18.18
C LEU A 608 1.81 -12.34 -19.29
N LYS A 609 0.48 -12.45 -19.35
CA LYS A 609 -0.33 -11.79 -20.40
C LYS A 609 0.04 -10.32 -20.62
N PRO A 610 0.19 -9.48 -19.56
CA PRO A 610 0.54 -8.07 -19.72
C PRO A 610 1.93 -7.84 -20.31
N LEU A 611 2.81 -8.84 -20.29
CA LEU A 611 4.23 -8.75 -20.65
C LEU A 611 4.59 -9.48 -21.94
N HIS A 612 3.60 -9.95 -22.70
CA HIS A 612 3.84 -10.67 -23.95
C HIS A 612 4.68 -9.84 -24.94
N GLY A 613 5.77 -10.42 -25.44
CA GLY A 613 6.71 -9.75 -26.37
C GLY A 613 7.70 -8.81 -25.69
N HIS A 614 7.56 -8.48 -24.43
CA HIS A 614 8.47 -7.64 -23.68
C HIS A 614 9.75 -8.38 -23.25
N LEU A 615 10.77 -7.63 -22.82
CA LEU A 615 12.12 -8.16 -22.61
C LEU A 615 12.49 -8.21 -21.12
N VAL A 616 12.90 -9.37 -20.63
CA VAL A 616 13.69 -9.46 -19.41
C VAL A 616 15.10 -8.91 -19.72
N GLU A 617 15.52 -7.88 -19.01
CA GLU A 617 16.80 -7.19 -19.20
C GLU A 617 17.85 -7.58 -18.14
N SER A 618 17.38 -7.84 -16.89
CA SER A 618 18.26 -8.21 -15.78
C SER A 618 17.53 -9.05 -14.74
N VAL A 619 18.31 -9.69 -13.86
CA VAL A 619 17.80 -10.44 -12.70
C VAL A 619 18.58 -10.01 -11.45
N SER A 620 17.86 -9.68 -10.37
CA SER A 620 18.43 -9.29 -9.09
C SER A 620 18.34 -10.44 -8.09
N PHE A 621 19.37 -10.66 -7.28
CA PHE A 621 19.40 -11.63 -6.18
C PHE A 621 20.54 -11.32 -5.20
N ILE A 622 20.61 -12.06 -4.10
CA ILE A 622 21.70 -11.97 -3.12
C ILE A 622 22.57 -13.23 -3.23
N PRO A 623 23.77 -13.16 -3.81
CA PRO A 623 24.72 -14.27 -3.76
C PRO A 623 25.38 -14.35 -2.39
N THR A 624 25.52 -15.57 -1.84
CA THR A 624 26.17 -15.81 -0.56
C THR A 624 27.62 -16.24 -0.72
N SER A 625 28.47 -15.85 0.22
CA SER A 625 29.89 -16.22 0.24
C SER A 625 30.10 -17.74 0.20
N GLY A 626 31.13 -18.19 -0.53
CA GLY A 626 31.42 -19.63 -0.63
C GLY A 626 30.53 -20.41 -1.59
N SER A 627 29.74 -19.74 -2.43
CA SER A 627 28.85 -20.34 -3.41
C SER A 627 29.19 -19.95 -4.85
N SER A 628 28.76 -20.76 -5.82
CA SER A 628 28.83 -20.43 -7.25
C SER A 628 27.46 -20.49 -7.89
N TYR A 629 27.24 -19.66 -8.93
CA TYR A 629 25.92 -19.47 -9.52
C TYR A 629 25.93 -19.49 -11.04
N THR A 630 24.86 -20.05 -11.61
CA THR A 630 24.51 -19.94 -13.03
C THR A 630 23.06 -19.55 -13.16
N LEU A 631 22.79 -18.41 -13.77
CA LEU A 631 21.43 -17.94 -14.07
C LEU A 631 20.83 -18.78 -15.20
N ASN A 632 19.60 -19.22 -15.04
CA ASN A 632 18.81 -19.92 -16.03
C ASN A 632 17.44 -19.21 -16.18
N ILE A 633 17.05 -18.94 -17.43
CA ILE A 633 15.69 -18.49 -17.76
C ILE A 633 15.11 -19.53 -18.71
N ILE A 634 13.99 -20.14 -18.32
CA ILE A 634 13.39 -21.28 -19.00
C ILE A 634 11.96 -20.92 -19.39
N GLN A 635 11.62 -21.13 -20.68
CA GLN A 635 10.27 -20.92 -21.17
C GLN A 635 9.96 -21.93 -22.29
N GLY A 636 9.23 -22.98 -21.95
CA GLY A 636 9.01 -24.12 -22.83
C GLY A 636 10.36 -24.75 -23.20
N LYS A 637 10.67 -24.83 -24.51
CA LYS A 637 11.97 -25.33 -25.00
C LYS A 637 13.07 -24.26 -25.09
N ARG A 638 12.76 -23.00 -24.84
CA ARG A 638 13.75 -21.90 -24.83
C ARG A 638 14.46 -21.88 -23.48
N LYS A 639 15.77 -21.89 -23.52
CA LYS A 639 16.60 -21.81 -22.34
C LYS A 639 17.70 -20.78 -22.54
N TYR A 640 17.79 -19.82 -21.63
CA TYR A 640 18.91 -18.88 -21.53
C TYR A 640 19.77 -19.31 -20.34
N VAL A 641 21.07 -19.33 -20.51
CA VAL A 641 22.04 -19.74 -19.48
C VAL A 641 23.18 -18.75 -19.41
N GLN A 642 23.45 -18.21 -18.21
CA GLN A 642 24.55 -17.30 -17.97
C GLN A 642 25.34 -17.69 -16.71
N LYS A 643 26.57 -18.20 -16.89
CA LYS A 643 27.50 -18.45 -15.77
C LYS A 643 27.93 -17.11 -15.17
N LEU A 644 27.89 -16.99 -13.84
CA LEU A 644 28.25 -15.79 -13.11
C LEU A 644 29.66 -15.94 -12.50
N THR A 645 30.46 -14.89 -12.61
CA THR A 645 31.82 -14.85 -12.06
C THR A 645 32.09 -13.51 -11.42
N ASN A 646 33.00 -13.47 -10.44
CA ASN A 646 33.41 -12.24 -9.75
C ASN A 646 32.22 -11.49 -9.08
N LEU A 647 31.34 -12.24 -8.42
CA LEU A 647 30.19 -11.67 -7.75
C LEU A 647 30.60 -10.95 -6.45
N PRO A 648 30.03 -9.79 -6.16
CA PRO A 648 30.04 -9.24 -4.82
C PRO A 648 29.02 -10.03 -3.97
N PHE A 649 29.50 -10.66 -2.91
CA PHE A 649 28.66 -11.51 -2.04
C PHE A 649 27.95 -10.71 -0.94
N ASP A 650 26.92 -11.33 -0.36
CA ASP A 650 26.18 -10.90 0.83
C ASP A 650 25.53 -9.53 0.71
N LYS A 651 25.12 -9.17 -0.51
CA LYS A 651 24.32 -7.98 -0.82
C LYS A 651 23.49 -8.17 -2.07
N LEU A 652 22.39 -7.44 -2.18
CA LEU A 652 21.57 -7.44 -3.38
C LEU A 652 22.36 -6.88 -4.57
N ILE A 653 22.38 -7.64 -5.65
CA ILE A 653 23.02 -7.26 -6.91
C ILE A 653 22.07 -7.45 -8.07
N GLU A 654 22.23 -6.64 -9.11
CA GLU A 654 21.54 -6.79 -10.38
C GLU A 654 22.49 -7.37 -11.43
N ILE A 655 22.05 -8.44 -12.08
CA ILE A 655 22.78 -9.12 -13.15
C ILE A 655 22.14 -8.78 -14.48
N PRO A 656 22.74 -7.91 -15.31
CA PRO A 656 22.26 -7.68 -16.66
C PRO A 656 22.42 -8.96 -17.50
N LEU A 657 21.41 -9.26 -18.32
CA LEU A 657 21.51 -10.34 -19.27
C LEU A 657 22.44 -9.95 -20.43
N LYS A 658 23.28 -10.89 -20.87
CA LYS A 658 24.13 -10.69 -22.05
C LYS A 658 23.30 -10.48 -23.32
N GLU A 659 22.15 -11.13 -23.40
CA GLU A 659 21.13 -10.94 -24.42
C GLU A 659 19.77 -10.92 -23.71
N SER A 660 18.96 -9.88 -23.97
CA SER A 660 17.61 -9.76 -23.37
C SER A 660 16.73 -10.94 -23.78
N PHE A 661 15.95 -11.45 -22.86
CA PHE A 661 15.07 -12.59 -23.08
C PHE A 661 13.63 -12.13 -23.35
N VAL A 662 13.06 -12.47 -24.51
CA VAL A 662 11.69 -12.09 -24.85
C VAL A 662 10.68 -13.02 -24.19
N ILE A 663 9.65 -12.44 -23.53
CA ILE A 663 8.59 -13.16 -22.84
C ILE A 663 7.51 -13.62 -23.82
N ASP A 664 7.21 -14.91 -23.81
CA ASP A 664 6.10 -15.51 -24.53
C ASP A 664 4.98 -15.90 -23.54
N ALA A 665 3.92 -15.12 -23.43
CA ALA A 665 2.82 -15.40 -22.53
C ALA A 665 2.02 -16.67 -22.87
N SER A 666 2.28 -17.35 -23.97
CA SER A 666 1.69 -18.66 -24.28
C SER A 666 2.34 -19.81 -23.49
N GLN A 667 3.48 -19.57 -22.85
CA GLN A 667 4.27 -20.52 -22.08
C GLN A 667 4.55 -19.97 -20.67
N GLU A 668 4.74 -20.87 -19.69
CA GLU A 668 5.22 -20.50 -18.37
C GLU A 668 6.66 -20.00 -18.45
N LEU A 669 7.04 -19.08 -17.56
CA LEU A 669 8.40 -18.57 -17.42
C LEU A 669 8.95 -18.99 -16.05
N ILE A 670 10.11 -19.62 -16.03
CA ILE A 670 10.88 -19.91 -14.82
C ILE A 670 12.20 -19.13 -14.90
N ILE A 671 12.51 -18.39 -13.85
CA ILE A 671 13.80 -17.73 -13.65
C ILE A 671 14.43 -18.35 -12.41
N ALA A 672 15.61 -18.95 -12.56
CA ALA A 672 16.25 -19.72 -11.51
C ALA A 672 17.77 -19.61 -11.55
N PHE A 673 18.38 -19.81 -10.39
CA PHE A 673 19.81 -19.99 -10.25
C PHE A 673 20.15 -21.46 -9.97
N HIS A 674 21.04 -22.04 -10.77
CA HIS A 674 21.74 -23.26 -10.38
C HIS A 674 22.88 -22.86 -9.45
N ALA A 675 22.87 -23.38 -8.24
CA ALA A 675 23.77 -23.02 -7.17
C ALA A 675 24.53 -24.23 -6.63
N GLU A 676 25.82 -24.04 -6.34
CA GLU A 676 26.67 -25.05 -5.73
C GLU A 676 27.42 -24.41 -4.56
N ALA A 677 27.24 -24.99 -3.36
CA ALA A 677 28.02 -24.62 -2.19
C ALA A 677 29.46 -25.15 -2.34
N LYS A 678 30.43 -24.27 -2.28
CA LYS A 678 31.87 -24.59 -2.33
C LYS A 678 32.45 -24.85 -0.95
N LEU A 679 31.76 -24.39 0.09
CA LEU A 679 32.09 -24.60 1.50
C LEU A 679 30.90 -25.27 2.19
N SER A 680 31.17 -26.12 3.15
CA SER A 680 30.13 -26.80 3.95
C SER A 680 29.28 -25.87 4.79
N THR A 681 29.73 -24.62 4.95
CA THR A 681 29.04 -23.54 5.66
C THR A 681 28.32 -22.56 4.72
N ALA A 682 28.32 -22.81 3.42
CA ALA A 682 27.67 -21.95 2.44
C ALA A 682 26.22 -22.38 2.18
N TYR A 683 25.32 -21.42 2.22
CA TYR A 683 23.88 -21.60 1.98
C TYR A 683 23.47 -20.69 0.82
N PRO A 684 23.45 -21.18 -0.41
CA PRO A 684 23.41 -20.32 -1.59
C PRO A 684 22.09 -19.67 -1.91
N ALA A 685 20.96 -20.12 -1.38
CA ALA A 685 19.64 -19.63 -1.74
C ALA A 685 19.05 -18.72 -0.63
N VAL A 686 19.09 -17.43 -0.83
CA VAL A 686 18.49 -16.45 0.08
C VAL A 686 16.97 -16.39 -0.15
N MET A 687 16.20 -16.30 0.93
CA MET A 687 14.76 -16.30 0.96
C MET A 687 14.23 -15.10 1.77
N ASP A 688 12.97 -14.75 1.52
CA ASP A 688 12.24 -13.73 2.27
C ASP A 688 11.59 -14.27 3.56
N GLU A 689 10.82 -13.45 4.25
CA GLU A 689 10.08 -13.83 5.47
C GLU A 689 8.77 -14.56 5.19
N GLY A 690 8.41 -14.77 3.91
CA GLY A 690 7.11 -15.35 3.55
C GLY A 690 5.94 -14.35 3.63
N PRO A 691 4.70 -14.81 3.49
CA PRO A 691 4.32 -16.21 3.24
C PRO A 691 4.71 -16.69 1.84
N ALA A 692 4.88 -17.99 1.68
CA ALA A 692 5.21 -18.60 0.40
C ALA A 692 4.09 -18.44 -0.62
N VAL A 693 4.44 -18.00 -1.82
CA VAL A 693 3.56 -18.10 -2.99
C VAL A 693 3.81 -19.47 -3.64
N ASN A 694 3.13 -20.49 -3.10
CA ASN A 694 3.38 -21.90 -3.41
C ASN A 694 3.32 -22.22 -4.89
N GLY A 695 4.37 -22.90 -5.39
CA GLY A 695 4.53 -23.23 -6.79
C GLY A 695 4.85 -22.04 -7.70
N LYS A 696 5.07 -20.85 -7.11
CA LYS A 696 5.50 -19.63 -7.83
C LYS A 696 6.78 -19.03 -7.25
N GLY A 697 6.79 -18.69 -5.95
CA GLY A 697 7.93 -18.02 -5.29
C GLY A 697 9.00 -18.95 -4.73
N ASN A 698 8.72 -20.24 -4.56
CA ASN A 698 9.50 -21.19 -3.77
C ASN A 698 9.89 -22.49 -4.53
N LEU A 699 10.23 -22.37 -5.81
CA LEU A 699 10.58 -23.53 -6.65
C LEU A 699 12.00 -24.02 -6.43
N ILE A 700 12.15 -25.36 -6.38
CA ILE A 700 13.44 -26.02 -6.43
C ILE A 700 13.48 -27.11 -7.52
N SER A 701 14.70 -27.48 -7.94
CA SER A 701 14.95 -28.61 -8.81
C SER A 701 16.38 -29.12 -8.58
N PHE A 702 16.62 -30.42 -8.78
CA PHE A 702 17.95 -31.03 -8.70
C PHE A 702 18.52 -31.38 -10.08
N ASP A 703 17.69 -31.49 -11.08
CA ASP A 703 18.05 -31.81 -12.47
C ASP A 703 17.88 -30.61 -13.45
N GLY A 704 17.12 -29.57 -13.03
CA GLY A 704 16.76 -28.39 -13.85
C GLY A 704 15.66 -28.67 -14.88
N GLU A 705 14.98 -29.84 -14.77
CA GLU A 705 13.89 -30.28 -15.64
C GLU A 705 12.63 -30.59 -14.85
N THR A 706 12.78 -31.27 -13.71
CA THR A 706 11.68 -31.58 -12.77
C THR A 706 11.66 -30.52 -11.69
N TRP A 707 10.55 -29.81 -11.59
CA TRP A 707 10.39 -28.72 -10.63
C TRP A 707 9.43 -29.11 -9.54
N GLU A 708 9.77 -28.75 -8.31
CA GLU A 708 9.00 -28.96 -7.10
C GLU A 708 8.94 -27.64 -6.32
N TYR A 709 8.10 -27.53 -5.29
CA TYR A 709 8.10 -26.37 -4.41
C TYR A 709 8.34 -26.75 -2.97
N LEU A 710 9.06 -25.89 -2.26
CA LEU A 710 9.36 -26.03 -0.84
C LEU A 710 8.19 -25.51 -0.01
N TYR A 711 7.44 -26.40 0.58
CA TYR A 711 6.47 -26.09 1.61
C TYR A 711 6.12 -27.37 2.35
N GLU A 712 6.45 -27.44 3.63
CA GLU A 712 5.88 -28.46 4.52
C GLU A 712 5.34 -27.75 5.76
N PRO A 713 4.03 -27.88 6.04
CA PRO A 713 3.56 -27.71 7.39
C PRO A 713 4.08 -28.93 8.17
N SER A 714 5.20 -28.78 8.87
CA SER A 714 5.72 -29.81 9.73
C SER A 714 4.96 -29.79 11.06
N GLU A 715 4.77 -30.98 11.68
CA GLU A 715 4.25 -31.07 13.04
C GLU A 715 5.23 -30.47 14.08
N ASN A 716 6.46 -30.14 13.67
CA ASN A 716 7.49 -29.48 14.45
C ASN A 716 7.59 -27.99 13.99
N GLU A 717 7.24 -27.06 14.83
CA GLU A 717 7.24 -25.61 14.60
C GLU A 717 8.58 -25.02 14.11
N ASN A 718 9.68 -25.77 14.12
CA ASN A 718 11.02 -25.35 13.70
C ASN A 718 11.35 -25.65 12.23
N GLU A 719 10.44 -26.22 11.43
CA GLU A 719 10.69 -26.65 10.06
C GLU A 719 9.68 -26.13 9.03
N ASN A 720 9.13 -24.94 9.26
CA ASN A 720 8.16 -24.35 8.35
C ASN A 720 8.88 -23.63 7.21
N TYR A 721 8.78 -24.12 5.96
CA TYR A 721 9.39 -23.56 4.76
C TYR A 721 8.44 -22.57 4.04
N ASP A 722 7.84 -21.66 4.80
CA ASP A 722 6.85 -20.69 4.32
C ASP A 722 7.51 -19.41 3.79
N PHE A 723 8.40 -19.55 2.79
CA PHE A 723 9.15 -18.41 2.20
C PHE A 723 9.20 -18.46 0.68
N ASN A 724 9.59 -17.33 0.07
CA ASN A 724 9.89 -17.25 -1.36
C ASN A 724 11.39 -17.01 -1.55
N PHE A 725 11.96 -17.52 -2.65
CA PHE A 725 13.35 -17.22 -2.99
C PHE A 725 13.53 -15.76 -3.36
N PHE A 726 14.55 -15.12 -2.78
CA PHE A 726 14.82 -13.69 -2.92
C PHE A 726 15.51 -13.41 -4.25
N LEU A 727 14.72 -13.35 -5.32
CA LEU A 727 15.15 -13.01 -6.68
C LEU A 727 14.04 -12.26 -7.43
N ALA A 728 14.42 -11.30 -8.27
CA ALA A 728 13.48 -10.51 -9.05
C ALA A 728 13.99 -10.33 -10.48
N ALA A 729 13.08 -10.17 -11.44
CA ALA A 729 13.44 -9.86 -12.81
C ALA A 729 13.00 -8.46 -13.21
N THR A 730 13.88 -7.69 -13.84
CA THR A 730 13.55 -6.40 -14.45
C THR A 730 13.10 -6.62 -15.90
N VAL A 731 11.86 -6.23 -16.19
CA VAL A 731 11.26 -6.30 -17.52
C VAL A 731 11.15 -4.90 -18.10
N SER A 732 11.53 -4.73 -19.37
CA SER A 732 11.41 -3.44 -20.07
C SER A 732 10.25 -3.44 -21.06
N SER A 733 9.75 -2.24 -21.38
CA SER A 733 8.71 -2.03 -22.40
C SER A 733 9.20 -2.25 -23.83
N LYS A 734 10.50 -2.48 -24.04
CA LYS A 734 11.01 -2.91 -25.35
C LYS A 734 10.38 -4.23 -25.77
N THR A 735 10.10 -4.37 -27.07
CA THR A 735 9.49 -5.59 -27.62
C THR A 735 10.40 -6.21 -28.67
N LYS A 736 10.35 -7.52 -28.75
CA LYS A 736 10.97 -8.32 -29.83
C LYS A 736 9.99 -9.38 -30.31
N ASP A 737 10.13 -9.80 -31.57
CA ASP A 737 9.42 -10.97 -32.08
C ASP A 737 9.85 -12.23 -31.31
N ILE A 738 8.88 -13.04 -30.97
CA ILE A 738 9.15 -14.31 -30.27
C ILE A 738 9.79 -15.27 -31.28
N PRO A 739 10.97 -15.85 -30.98
CA PRO A 739 11.58 -16.82 -31.86
C PRO A 739 10.68 -18.03 -32.10
N THR A 740 10.38 -18.32 -33.36
CA THR A 740 9.49 -19.43 -33.72
C THR A 740 10.21 -20.77 -33.49
N ILE A 741 9.88 -21.43 -32.38
CA ILE A 741 10.24 -22.84 -32.15
C ILE A 741 8.96 -23.63 -32.39
N LYS A 742 8.96 -24.56 -33.35
CA LYS A 742 7.82 -25.47 -33.55
C LYS A 742 7.65 -26.32 -32.27
N THR A 743 6.67 -26.00 -31.47
CA THR A 743 6.38 -26.67 -30.20
C THR A 743 5.13 -27.52 -30.28
N ALA A 744 5.23 -28.75 -29.76
CA ALA A 744 4.08 -29.44 -29.22
C ALA A 744 3.75 -28.81 -27.86
N SER A 745 2.48 -28.46 -27.61
CA SER A 745 1.98 -27.93 -26.34
C SER A 745 2.14 -29.02 -25.27
N ASN A 746 2.94 -28.74 -24.24
CA ASN A 746 2.83 -29.50 -22.99
C ASN A 746 2.08 -28.62 -22.00
N ASP A 747 0.97 -29.17 -21.53
CA ASP A 747 0.10 -28.58 -20.53
C ASP A 747 0.81 -28.45 -19.16
N THR A 748 0.33 -27.51 -18.38
CA THR A 748 0.61 -27.24 -16.98
C THR A 748 0.84 -28.52 -16.18
N THR A 749 2.08 -28.84 -15.88
CA THR A 749 2.41 -29.84 -14.87
C THR A 749 2.03 -29.29 -13.51
N LEU A 750 1.10 -29.92 -12.82
CA LEU A 750 0.88 -29.69 -11.39
C LEU A 750 2.22 -29.97 -10.68
N LEU A 751 2.76 -28.94 -10.04
CA LEU A 751 3.99 -29.07 -9.29
C LEU A 751 3.73 -29.94 -8.04
N SER A 752 4.59 -30.92 -7.82
CA SER A 752 4.55 -31.71 -6.61
C SER A 752 5.26 -31.00 -5.46
N LYS A 753 4.89 -31.34 -4.24
CA LYS A 753 5.57 -30.96 -3.03
C LYS A 753 6.93 -31.65 -2.95
N SER A 754 7.99 -30.92 -2.59
CA SER A 754 9.30 -31.51 -2.43
C SER A 754 9.40 -32.31 -1.13
N SER A 755 10.00 -33.51 -1.20
CA SER A 755 10.39 -34.28 -0.04
C SER A 755 11.82 -34.01 0.44
N ALA A 756 12.53 -33.09 -0.21
CA ALA A 756 13.91 -32.75 0.12
C ALA A 756 13.97 -31.89 1.38
N ILE A 757 14.82 -32.27 2.34
CA ILE A 757 15.04 -31.54 3.59
C ILE A 757 16.21 -30.56 3.37
N PRO A 758 16.01 -29.24 3.35
CA PRO A 758 17.06 -28.26 3.25
C PRO A 758 17.76 -28.02 4.59
N ILE A 759 18.96 -27.44 4.52
CA ILE A 759 19.66 -26.90 5.68
C ILE A 759 19.46 -25.39 5.66
N LEU A 760 18.98 -24.82 6.76
CA LEU A 760 18.68 -23.40 6.88
C LEU A 760 19.70 -22.69 7.76
N THR A 761 20.01 -21.44 7.45
CA THR A 761 20.76 -20.53 8.32
C THR A 761 20.19 -19.12 8.21
N ARG A 762 20.27 -18.37 9.29
CA ARG A 762 19.93 -16.94 9.26
C ARG A 762 21.05 -16.16 8.59
N ILE A 763 20.70 -15.18 7.78
CA ILE A 763 21.65 -14.20 7.25
C ILE A 763 21.63 -12.96 8.14
N SER A 764 22.81 -12.35 8.35
CA SER A 764 22.87 -10.99 8.89
C SER A 764 22.12 -10.07 7.93
N GLU A 765 21.27 -9.21 8.45
CA GLU A 765 20.39 -8.33 7.66
C GLU A 765 21.12 -7.67 6.50
N VAL A 766 20.76 -8.05 5.30
CA VAL A 766 21.11 -7.31 4.10
C VAL A 766 20.01 -6.26 3.93
N GLY A 767 20.31 -5.00 4.24
CA GLY A 767 19.37 -3.88 4.21
C GLY A 767 18.80 -3.56 2.82
N SER A 768 18.28 -4.57 2.13
CA SER A 768 17.71 -4.50 0.78
C SER A 768 16.31 -5.09 0.80
N SER A 769 15.33 -4.33 0.35
CA SER A 769 13.97 -4.82 0.16
C SER A 769 13.63 -4.89 -1.32
N LEU A 770 13.14 -6.03 -1.77
CA LEU A 770 12.40 -6.18 -3.02
C LEU A 770 10.89 -6.12 -2.68
N ARG A 771 10.11 -5.33 -3.39
CA ARG A 771 8.65 -5.31 -3.19
C ARG A 771 7.99 -6.20 -4.22
N SER A 772 7.09 -7.05 -3.79
CA SER A 772 6.23 -7.83 -4.70
C SER A 772 5.55 -6.89 -5.68
N SER A 773 5.69 -7.18 -6.97
CA SER A 773 4.93 -6.51 -8.01
C SER A 773 4.36 -7.56 -8.94
N GLN A 774 3.02 -7.62 -9.02
CA GLN A 774 2.39 -8.37 -10.10
C GLN A 774 2.73 -7.73 -11.44
N ALA A 775 2.89 -8.55 -12.47
CA ALA A 775 3.12 -8.07 -13.81
C ALA A 775 1.96 -7.16 -14.26
N SER A 776 2.25 -5.93 -14.63
CA SER A 776 1.29 -4.97 -15.15
C SER A 776 1.61 -4.62 -16.61
N ALA A 777 0.59 -4.21 -17.37
CA ALA A 777 0.80 -3.75 -18.72
C ALA A 777 1.55 -2.41 -18.73
N PHE A 778 2.54 -2.27 -19.61
CA PHE A 778 3.18 -0.97 -19.84
C PHE A 778 2.23 -0.01 -20.57
N PRO A 779 2.37 1.31 -20.35
CA PRO A 779 1.65 2.30 -21.13
C PRO A 779 1.89 2.11 -22.63
N THR A 780 0.81 2.07 -23.41
CA THR A 780 0.89 1.83 -24.87
C THR A 780 1.20 3.12 -25.61
N ILE A 781 2.41 3.22 -26.17
CA ILE A 781 2.80 4.32 -27.03
C ILE A 781 2.12 4.14 -28.38
N THR A 782 1.41 5.16 -28.86
CA THR A 782 0.70 5.17 -30.14
C THR A 782 1.36 6.04 -31.20
N GLY A 783 2.28 6.94 -30.80
CA GLY A 783 2.99 7.81 -31.73
C GLY A 783 3.61 9.01 -31.04
N TYR A 784 3.86 10.08 -31.83
CA TYR A 784 4.54 11.29 -31.38
C TYR A 784 3.95 12.54 -32.01
N ASN A 785 3.97 13.65 -31.29
CA ASN A 785 3.73 14.97 -31.83
C ASN A 785 5.04 15.76 -31.89
N ILE A 786 5.21 16.52 -32.95
CA ILE A 786 6.39 17.34 -33.20
C ILE A 786 6.00 18.81 -33.12
N TYR A 787 6.82 19.57 -32.43
CA TYR A 787 6.61 21.00 -32.21
C TYR A 787 7.80 21.81 -32.67
N ARG A 788 7.53 23.02 -33.13
CA ARG A 788 8.48 24.04 -33.54
C ARG A 788 8.13 25.34 -32.80
N ASN A 789 9.07 25.84 -31.97
CA ASN A 789 8.85 27.00 -31.11
C ASN A 789 7.51 26.92 -30.34
N GLY A 790 7.23 25.77 -29.74
CA GLY A 790 6.02 25.50 -28.96
C GLY A 790 4.76 25.16 -29.77
N SER A 791 4.72 25.44 -31.10
CA SER A 791 3.58 25.18 -31.98
C SER A 791 3.69 23.79 -32.62
N LYS A 792 2.60 23.00 -32.63
CA LYS A 792 2.57 21.67 -33.25
C LYS A 792 2.65 21.79 -34.77
N ILE A 793 3.61 21.08 -35.38
CA ILE A 793 3.85 21.09 -36.82
C ILE A 793 3.65 19.72 -37.46
N GLY A 794 3.63 18.64 -36.66
CA GLY A 794 3.51 17.29 -37.18
C GLY A 794 2.94 16.32 -36.14
N ASN A 795 2.40 15.20 -36.69
CA ASN A 795 1.99 14.03 -35.93
C ASN A 795 2.54 12.79 -36.60
N VAL A 796 3.13 11.90 -35.85
CA VAL A 796 3.63 10.60 -36.27
C VAL A 796 2.83 9.52 -35.56
N PRO A 797 1.73 8.99 -36.15
CA PRO A 797 0.82 8.04 -35.50
C PRO A 797 1.37 6.60 -35.53
N ASN A 798 2.64 6.44 -35.30
CA ASN A 798 3.31 5.13 -35.24
C ASN A 798 4.53 5.22 -34.31
N LYS A 799 4.52 4.42 -33.27
CA LYS A 799 5.60 4.40 -32.26
C LYS A 799 6.98 3.99 -32.81
N PHE A 800 7.01 3.22 -33.89
CA PHE A 800 8.26 2.74 -34.49
C PHE A 800 8.93 3.79 -35.38
N ILE A 801 8.24 4.87 -35.72
CA ILE A 801 8.82 5.98 -36.46
C ILE A 801 9.32 7.02 -35.45
N THR A 802 10.63 7.11 -35.32
CA THR A 802 11.32 8.01 -34.35
C THR A 802 12.08 9.13 -35.05
N GLN A 803 11.50 9.62 -36.16
CA GLN A 803 12.01 10.77 -36.88
C GLN A 803 10.92 11.52 -37.63
N TYR A 804 11.15 12.81 -37.90
CA TYR A 804 10.28 13.70 -38.65
C TYR A 804 11.12 14.69 -39.46
N ILE A 805 10.69 15.00 -40.68
CA ILE A 805 11.35 16.01 -41.51
C ILE A 805 10.44 17.23 -41.62
N ASP A 806 10.88 18.36 -41.10
CA ASP A 806 10.28 19.65 -41.34
C ASP A 806 10.81 20.24 -42.64
N LYS A 807 9.99 20.22 -43.70
CA LYS A 807 10.31 20.75 -45.03
C LYS A 807 10.03 22.24 -45.21
N GLN A 808 9.42 22.88 -44.19
CA GLN A 808 8.98 24.27 -44.18
C GLN A 808 9.53 25.06 -42.98
N ALA A 809 10.76 24.76 -42.58
CA ALA A 809 11.39 25.48 -41.50
C ALA A 809 11.65 26.96 -41.87
N PRO A 810 11.17 27.93 -41.06
CA PRO A 810 11.46 29.34 -41.31
C PRO A 810 12.93 29.66 -41.03
N THR A 811 13.42 30.78 -41.55
CA THR A 811 14.77 31.28 -41.20
C THR A 811 14.79 31.78 -39.77
N GLY A 812 15.95 31.60 -39.08
CA GLY A 812 16.16 31.99 -37.71
C GLY A 812 16.46 30.84 -36.76
N SER A 813 16.54 31.17 -35.44
CA SER A 813 16.74 30.14 -34.40
C SER A 813 15.41 29.42 -34.11
N ILE A 814 15.45 28.10 -34.16
CA ILE A 814 14.28 27.23 -34.02
C ILE A 814 14.55 26.17 -32.95
N LEU A 815 13.70 26.13 -31.94
CA LEU A 815 13.64 25.04 -30.96
C LEU A 815 12.62 23.99 -31.43
N TYR A 816 13.09 22.75 -31.62
CA TYR A 816 12.23 21.60 -31.86
C TYR A 816 11.98 20.84 -30.55
N GLN A 817 10.76 20.35 -30.41
CA GLN A 817 10.34 19.54 -29.28
C GLN A 817 9.51 18.35 -29.77
N VAL A 818 9.57 17.26 -29.03
CA VAL A 818 8.80 16.04 -29.34
C VAL A 818 8.09 15.57 -28.06
N SER A 819 6.82 15.18 -28.20
CA SER A 819 6.07 14.51 -27.14
C SER A 819 5.69 13.10 -27.58
N THR A 820 5.46 12.21 -26.60
CA THR A 820 4.97 10.86 -26.83
C THR A 820 3.46 10.82 -26.68
N LEU A 821 2.78 10.07 -27.53
CA LEU A 821 1.32 9.83 -27.47
C LEU A 821 1.02 8.45 -26.87
N TYR A 822 0.09 8.41 -25.93
CA TYR A 822 -0.40 7.23 -25.24
C TYR A 822 -1.92 7.09 -25.47
N GLY A 823 -2.31 6.69 -26.67
CA GLY A 823 -3.71 6.73 -27.10
C GLY A 823 -4.20 8.18 -27.24
N LYS A 824 -5.04 8.64 -26.33
CA LYS A 824 -5.50 10.04 -26.29
C LYS A 824 -4.61 10.94 -25.44
N ASP A 825 -3.73 10.35 -24.65
CA ASP A 825 -2.85 11.05 -23.71
C ASP A 825 -1.56 11.50 -24.41
N GLU A 826 -1.00 12.61 -23.94
CA GLU A 826 0.23 13.18 -24.45
C GLU A 826 1.19 13.50 -23.30
N SER A 827 2.46 13.11 -23.45
CA SER A 827 3.50 13.44 -22.47
C SER A 827 3.85 14.94 -22.49
N LYS A 828 4.62 15.40 -21.50
CA LYS A 828 5.37 16.66 -21.63
C LYS A 828 6.27 16.59 -22.87
N LYS A 829 6.68 17.75 -23.38
CA LYS A 829 7.55 17.88 -24.54
C LYS A 829 9.00 17.69 -24.10
N ALA A 830 9.77 16.94 -24.87
CA ALA A 830 11.23 16.87 -24.76
C ALA A 830 11.86 17.84 -25.76
N ASP A 831 12.75 18.69 -25.28
CA ASP A 831 13.48 19.64 -26.11
C ASP A 831 14.58 18.93 -26.91
N ALA A 832 14.86 19.42 -28.12
CA ALA A 832 16.02 19.00 -28.88
C ALA A 832 17.32 19.46 -28.17
N ASP A 833 18.40 18.73 -28.38
CA ASP A 833 19.74 18.97 -27.80
C ASP A 833 20.28 20.39 -28.06
N LYS A 834 19.81 21.03 -29.11
CA LYS A 834 20.21 22.40 -29.51
C LYS A 834 19.12 23.04 -30.38
N GLU A 835 19.07 24.34 -30.36
CA GLU A 835 18.38 25.13 -31.36
C GLU A 835 19.05 25.04 -32.72
N VAL A 836 18.26 24.99 -33.78
CA VAL A 836 18.76 25.01 -35.14
C VAL A 836 18.64 26.39 -35.73
N ASN A 837 19.77 26.96 -36.20
CA ASN A 837 19.75 28.21 -36.95
C ASN A 837 19.59 27.93 -38.43
N VAL A 838 18.44 28.26 -39.00
CA VAL A 838 18.14 28.16 -40.43
C VAL A 838 18.56 29.48 -41.11
N GLY A 839 19.76 29.50 -41.71
CA GLY A 839 20.34 30.65 -42.39
C GLY A 839 20.84 30.29 -43.77
N ASN A 840 21.41 31.22 -44.54
CA ASN A 840 21.89 31.02 -45.87
C ASN A 840 23.18 30.16 -46.00
N GLU A 841 23.71 29.61 -44.95
CA GLU A 841 24.88 28.78 -44.96
C GLU A 841 24.55 27.29 -45.11
N LYS A 842 25.20 26.61 -46.02
CA LYS A 842 25.13 25.17 -46.27
C LYS A 842 25.73 24.40 -45.11
N ILE A 843 24.92 23.85 -44.22
CA ILE A 843 25.39 22.89 -43.20
C ILE A 843 25.34 21.48 -43.84
N ILE A 844 26.50 20.81 -43.87
CA ILE A 844 26.65 19.48 -44.46
C ILE A 844 26.18 18.43 -43.46
N LEU A 845 25.15 17.66 -43.79
CA LEU A 845 24.80 16.41 -43.10
C LEU A 845 25.91 15.36 -43.33
N SER A 846 26.42 14.79 -42.26
CA SER A 846 27.46 13.80 -42.32
C SER A 846 27.03 12.41 -42.81
N GLU A 847 25.72 12.13 -42.94
CA GLU A 847 25.23 10.78 -43.29
C GLU A 847 23.91 10.79 -44.07
N THR A 848 23.83 9.95 -45.09
CA THR A 848 22.60 9.73 -45.87
C THR A 848 21.65 8.74 -45.20
N THR A 849 20.38 9.05 -45.20
CA THR A 849 19.28 8.25 -44.57
C THR A 849 18.09 8.14 -45.52
N ILE A 850 17.12 7.28 -45.20
CA ILE A 850 15.81 7.22 -45.86
C ILE A 850 14.71 7.78 -45.01
N SER A 851 13.68 8.38 -45.66
CA SER A 851 12.47 8.85 -44.99
C SER A 851 11.25 8.74 -45.96
N PRO A 852 10.08 8.35 -45.47
CA PRO A 852 9.82 7.80 -44.10
C PRO A 852 10.34 6.36 -43.94
N THR A 853 10.54 5.90 -42.73
CA THR A 853 10.91 4.49 -42.46
C THR A 853 9.67 3.55 -42.40
N VAL A 854 8.49 4.10 -42.43
CA VAL A 854 7.23 3.40 -42.75
C VAL A 854 6.67 4.07 -44.00
N PHE A 855 6.51 3.30 -45.04
CA PHE A 855 6.23 3.82 -46.37
C PHE A 855 5.14 3.01 -47.11
N THR A 856 4.50 3.65 -48.12
CA THR A 856 3.60 3.00 -49.10
C THR A 856 4.35 2.79 -50.40
N ASP A 857 4.36 3.76 -51.28
CA ASP A 857 4.82 3.60 -52.66
C ASP A 857 6.22 4.16 -52.92
N GLN A 858 6.80 4.92 -51.99
CA GLN A 858 8.11 5.52 -52.14
C GLN A 858 8.80 5.87 -50.82
N VAL A 859 10.13 5.93 -50.83
CA VAL A 859 10.96 6.52 -49.80
C VAL A 859 11.86 7.60 -50.41
N GLU A 860 12.23 8.60 -49.62
CA GLU A 860 13.17 9.66 -50.00
C GLU A 860 14.55 9.43 -49.37
N LEU A 861 15.60 9.52 -50.16
CA LEU A 861 16.98 9.55 -49.70
C LEU A 861 17.29 10.97 -49.18
N PHE A 862 17.57 11.07 -47.90
CA PHE A 862 17.84 12.32 -47.20
C PHE A 862 19.31 12.41 -46.76
N GLY A 863 20.05 13.39 -47.24
CA GLY A 863 21.46 13.61 -47.00
C GLY A 863 22.18 14.21 -48.20
N ASN A 864 23.44 14.67 -48.01
CA ASN A 864 24.21 15.35 -49.03
C ASN A 864 25.25 14.41 -49.73
N GLU A 865 25.41 13.22 -49.22
CA GLU A 865 26.35 12.27 -49.85
C GLU A 865 25.72 11.68 -51.11
N LYS A 866 26.57 11.53 -52.17
CA LYS A 866 26.15 10.85 -53.38
C LYS A 866 25.94 9.36 -53.10
N VAL A 867 24.77 8.83 -53.33
CA VAL A 867 24.53 7.40 -53.19
C VAL A 867 24.96 6.68 -54.43
N ASP A 868 25.96 5.80 -54.36
CA ASP A 868 26.46 5.02 -55.48
C ASP A 868 25.57 3.81 -55.82
N LEU A 869 25.05 3.18 -54.80
CA LEU A 869 24.20 2.00 -54.91
C LEU A 869 23.19 1.96 -53.72
N LEU A 870 21.96 1.67 -54.07
CA LEU A 870 20.88 1.33 -53.09
C LEU A 870 20.42 -0.09 -53.35
N GLU A 871 20.32 -0.87 -52.29
CA GLU A 871 19.70 -2.20 -52.28
C GLU A 871 18.58 -2.23 -51.28
N VAL A 872 17.40 -2.77 -51.65
CA VAL A 872 16.29 -3.10 -50.74
C VAL A 872 16.26 -4.63 -50.61
N ILE A 873 16.37 -5.11 -49.40
CA ILE A 873 16.58 -6.52 -49.07
C ILE A 873 15.47 -6.99 -48.14
N THR A 874 14.91 -8.14 -48.38
CA THR A 874 13.96 -8.81 -47.48
C THR A 874 14.66 -9.37 -46.25
N LEU A 875 13.92 -9.72 -45.19
CA LEU A 875 14.51 -10.26 -43.96
C LEU A 875 15.19 -11.62 -44.17
N ASP A 876 14.80 -12.39 -45.20
CA ASP A 876 15.45 -13.64 -45.60
C ASP A 876 16.70 -13.41 -46.49
N GLY A 877 17.12 -12.16 -46.72
CA GLY A 877 18.34 -11.80 -47.38
C GLY A 877 18.25 -11.63 -48.92
N LYS A 878 17.06 -11.70 -49.50
CA LYS A 878 16.87 -11.54 -50.95
C LYS A 878 16.81 -10.06 -51.30
N THR A 879 17.64 -9.61 -52.26
CA THR A 879 17.57 -8.25 -52.82
C THR A 879 16.40 -8.14 -53.80
N VAL A 880 15.45 -7.25 -53.50
CA VAL A 880 14.21 -7.03 -54.27
C VAL A 880 14.26 -5.72 -55.08
N ILE A 881 15.06 -4.75 -54.70
CA ILE A 881 15.36 -3.55 -55.47
C ILE A 881 16.87 -3.33 -55.44
N ARG A 882 17.46 -3.01 -56.58
CA ARG A 882 18.87 -2.63 -56.70
C ARG A 882 19.00 -1.49 -57.72
N GLN A 883 19.45 -0.33 -57.23
CA GLN A 883 19.59 0.86 -58.09
C GLN A 883 20.98 1.46 -57.92
N LYS A 884 21.71 1.61 -59.02
CA LYS A 884 22.96 2.39 -59.08
C LYS A 884 22.64 3.86 -59.30
N ASN A 885 23.33 4.72 -58.57
CA ASN A 885 23.12 6.18 -58.53
C ASN A 885 21.59 6.53 -58.46
N PRO A 886 20.93 6.09 -57.39
CA PRO A 886 19.51 6.33 -57.27
C PRO A 886 19.21 7.83 -57.15
N GLY A 887 18.03 8.26 -57.70
CA GLY A 887 17.53 9.61 -57.45
C GLY A 887 17.16 9.78 -55.93
N LYS A 888 16.81 11.02 -55.58
CA LYS A 888 16.33 11.30 -54.22
C LYS A 888 15.07 10.51 -53.82
N ILE A 889 14.24 10.14 -54.76
CA ILE A 889 13.02 9.37 -54.53
C ILE A 889 13.23 7.94 -55.05
N VAL A 890 12.98 6.97 -54.23
CA VAL A 890 12.99 5.54 -54.52
C VAL A 890 11.61 4.99 -54.49
N TYR A 891 11.13 4.54 -55.64
CA TYR A 891 9.78 3.97 -55.81
C TYR A 891 9.76 2.51 -55.27
N THR A 892 8.82 2.21 -54.42
CA THR A 892 8.69 0.95 -53.69
C THR A 892 7.31 0.31 -53.85
N GLY A 893 6.51 0.84 -54.74
CA GLY A 893 5.11 0.36 -54.98
C GLY A 893 5.03 -1.10 -55.38
N SER A 894 6.05 -1.69 -56.00
CA SER A 894 6.13 -3.11 -56.38
C SER A 894 6.41 -4.05 -55.19
N LEU A 895 6.72 -3.53 -54.00
CA LEU A 895 6.98 -4.33 -52.81
C LEU A 895 5.67 -4.72 -52.10
N SER A 896 5.58 -5.93 -51.59
CA SER A 896 4.49 -6.37 -50.72
C SER A 896 4.65 -5.73 -49.30
N SER A 897 3.56 -5.64 -48.54
CA SER A 897 3.62 -5.21 -47.16
C SER A 897 4.57 -6.10 -46.36
N GLY A 898 5.45 -5.49 -45.59
CA GLY A 898 6.49 -6.23 -44.84
C GLY A 898 7.66 -5.33 -44.41
N ILE A 899 8.61 -5.94 -43.77
CA ILE A 899 9.83 -5.26 -43.27
C ILE A 899 10.97 -5.51 -44.26
N TYR A 900 11.69 -4.43 -44.61
CA TYR A 900 12.82 -4.43 -45.55
C TYR A 900 14.05 -3.79 -44.94
N ILE A 901 15.24 -4.22 -45.39
CA ILE A 901 16.53 -3.61 -45.06
C ILE A 901 16.92 -2.79 -46.28
N PHE A 902 17.10 -1.50 -46.13
CA PHE A 902 17.70 -0.61 -47.11
C PHE A 902 19.21 -0.53 -46.86
N ARG A 903 20.01 -0.97 -47.84
CA ARG A 903 21.44 -0.85 -47.78
C ARG A 903 21.90 0.24 -48.74
N ILE A 904 22.43 1.32 -48.17
CA ILE A 904 22.86 2.51 -48.90
C ILE A 904 24.41 2.49 -48.98
N HIS A 905 24.97 2.58 -50.18
CA HIS A 905 26.40 2.64 -50.41
C HIS A 905 26.78 4.07 -50.81
N THR A 906 27.74 4.67 -50.11
CA THR A 906 28.34 5.99 -50.35
C THR A 906 29.85 5.87 -50.17
N ASP A 907 30.65 6.30 -51.19
CA ASP A 907 32.12 6.30 -51.15
C ASP A 907 32.76 4.98 -50.63
N GLY A 908 32.26 3.83 -51.09
CA GLY A 908 32.78 2.52 -50.72
C GLY A 908 32.35 2.02 -49.32
N LYS A 909 31.58 2.76 -48.56
CA LYS A 909 30.97 2.35 -47.28
C LYS A 909 29.53 1.96 -47.50
N ALA A 910 29.04 0.98 -46.73
CA ALA A 910 27.66 0.56 -46.73
C ALA A 910 27.01 0.80 -45.38
N LYS A 911 25.81 1.42 -45.38
CA LYS A 911 24.94 1.61 -44.23
C LYS A 911 23.65 0.86 -44.44
N THR A 912 23.11 0.23 -43.38
CA THR A 912 21.83 -0.47 -43.43
C THR A 912 20.80 0.20 -42.56
N MET A 913 19.56 0.26 -43.04
CA MET A 913 18.41 0.80 -42.31
C MET A 913 17.20 -0.13 -42.47
N LYS A 914 16.46 -0.33 -41.39
CA LYS A 914 15.22 -1.12 -41.40
C LYS A 914 14.05 -0.20 -41.69
N ALA A 915 13.16 -0.58 -42.60
CA ALA A 915 11.96 0.17 -42.91
C ALA A 915 10.78 -0.78 -43.20
N GLN A 916 9.55 -0.31 -42.99
CA GLN A 916 8.31 -1.09 -43.12
C GLN A 916 7.44 -0.58 -44.26
N LYS A 917 7.15 -1.46 -45.21
CA LYS A 917 6.11 -1.23 -46.25
C LYS A 917 4.74 -1.53 -45.63
N ILE A 918 3.84 -0.60 -45.73
CA ILE A 918 2.40 -0.76 -45.41
C ILE A 918 1.55 -0.63 -46.68
N ASN A 919 0.33 -1.13 -46.68
CA ASN A 919 -0.60 -1.05 -47.80
C ASN A 919 -1.08 0.38 -48.02
#